data_7c3e0066c65bbd72494ecbf67f08e884
#
_entry.id   7c3e0066c65bbd72494ecbf67f08e884
#
_cell.length_a   1.000
_cell.length_b   1.000
_cell.length_c   1.000
_cell.angle_alpha   90.00
_cell.angle_beta   90.00
_cell.angle_gamma   90.00
#
_symmetry.space_group_name_H-M   'P 1'
#
loop_
_entity.id
_entity.type
_entity.pdbx_description
1 polymer ?
#
loop_
_entity_poly.entity_id
_entity_poly.type
_entity_poly.pdbx_seq_one_letter_code
_entity_poly.pdbx_strand_id
1 'polypeptide(L)'
;MDSVARCGWPHAQCSWLRAPGENSTQLQNHASTSICARCRSCAGVHRHQNITPWLRNKWCSFYIAFQYHDSTFITALLLPPEVLQSQLESLLRDLGLEQHYKEKLSLSTVLQIDEKAITDEPPKCKLDLAWYFLKKLMMANVTARNVKCTSVCELNCDATSEDTGLNLHHLLDGLTIDDTLNPLDIVTALFLCSDGFVQQEMALKMSMCQFSVPLLLPNCDTKQSTLMLWAMRDIVKKYRPQSLSESMGFIEEQIVLSKIPMISFVRLGECSLSKSEMLNKVLSNSQQYHDTFVHREMECGDSSRRISNGMAEITWYLPCGNKNIDVFNEPVAVANLRGDIASLETEYSFFLDSDCRLLTNTQHSEKIFLVGNHQSKRFSLDALKKIATKMGLTNKNVIIKTKQKNDAEFIKGLRETVNNVIENTSIKMPVEQMADVAHELGILVDEDCPECQFAKKNADAITEKIQDTFKYKEENLPLQGQIWKELTHLEKEEYRLRKVGSENLEDYKASLKKKKRQLRKKQNSYDISDAMSCFASAISSEKEKERRYFLKWLRINLDNLSREKLSDLREQYKRKCENSETKKEIKDIDRQLSSSSLGTEHFFREMGQLYEASVSLPEKHPSRIQLQHLPKLCAELLLDGFPLELVDGDSSNIPLRWVSDVLSQLHQLVHPKNKILVVTVLGVQSTGKSTLLNTMFGVQFAVSSGRCTRGAFMLLIRISEDIKKILNCDFLVIIDTEGLKSPELAQLDDSYEHDNELATLVVGLSDITIINIAMENSTEMKDILQIVVHAFLRMKEVGKKPKCQFVHQNVSDVSAHEKNMRDRKLLLQQLNEMTQAAAKMERKEENKSFTDVMEYCPDTGNWYIPGLWNGNPPMAPVSAGYSEENVERFLFNIQVKDGLRNSNTM
;
A
#
# COMPACT_ATOMS: atom_id res chain seq x y z
N MET A 1 -42.57 -29.78 -39.74
CA MET A 1 -43.42 -29.70 -38.53
C MET A 1 -42.43 -29.30 -37.44
N ASP A 2 -42.10 -28.05 -37.38
CA ASP A 2 -42.55 -26.97 -36.46
C ASP A 2 -42.12 -27.31 -35.02
N SER A 3 -41.30 -26.54 -34.39
CA SER A 3 -41.39 -25.11 -34.20
C SER A 3 -40.07 -24.51 -33.71
N VAL A 4 -39.77 -23.39 -34.32
CA VAL A 4 -38.74 -22.39 -33.94
C VAL A 4 -39.21 -21.62 -32.72
N ALA A 5 -38.40 -21.41 -31.74
CA ALA A 5 -38.59 -20.35 -30.77
C ALA A 5 -37.36 -19.45 -30.74
N ARG A 6 -37.52 -18.25 -31.25
CA ARG A 6 -36.63 -17.10 -31.18
C ARG A 6 -36.71 -16.49 -29.80
N CYS A 7 -35.59 -16.25 -29.15
CA CYS A 7 -35.53 -15.27 -28.08
C CYS A 7 -34.94 -13.97 -28.62
N GLY A 8 -35.82 -12.96 -28.76
CA GLY A 8 -35.46 -11.60 -29.10
C GLY A 8 -35.15 -10.78 -27.83
N TRP A 9 -34.22 -9.92 -27.96
CA TRP A 9 -33.87 -8.87 -26.99
C TRP A 9 -34.93 -7.76 -27.01
N PRO A 10 -35.34 -7.16 -25.89
CA PRO A 10 -36.17 -5.96 -25.91
C PRO A 10 -35.27 -4.71 -25.83
N HIS A 11 -35.28 -3.94 -26.89
CA HIS A 11 -34.96 -2.52 -26.90
C HIS A 11 -35.99 -1.75 -26.09
N ALA A 12 -35.61 -1.05 -25.06
CA ALA A 12 -36.41 -0.02 -24.41
C ALA A 12 -36.01 1.34 -24.99
N GLN A 13 -36.77 1.81 -25.98
CA GLN A 13 -36.79 3.21 -26.39
C GLN A 13 -37.70 3.97 -25.42
N CYS A 14 -37.14 4.99 -24.72
CA CYS A 14 -37.92 6.03 -24.08
C CYS A 14 -38.39 7.05 -25.11
N SER A 15 -39.67 7.03 -25.46
CA SER A 15 -40.33 8.12 -26.21
C SER A 15 -40.93 9.14 -25.23
N TRP A 16 -40.49 10.38 -25.36
CA TRP A 16 -41.13 11.57 -24.77
C TRP A 16 -42.44 11.87 -25.50
N LEU A 17 -43.55 11.99 -24.77
CA LEU A 17 -44.73 12.71 -25.24
C LEU A 17 -45.05 13.85 -24.27
N ARG A 18 -44.96 15.06 -24.80
CA ARG A 18 -45.57 16.31 -24.28
C ARG A 18 -47.05 16.30 -24.55
N ALA A 19 -47.83 16.78 -23.66
CA ALA A 19 -49.03 17.58 -23.96
C ALA A 19 -49.55 18.30 -22.68
N PRO A 20 -50.40 19.32 -22.81
CA PRO A 20 -50.12 20.60 -22.20
C PRO A 20 -51.21 21.05 -21.19
N GLY A 21 -50.79 22.01 -20.35
CA GLY A 21 -51.60 23.03 -19.76
C GLY A 21 -52.88 22.66 -19.01
N GLU A 22 -52.90 23.05 -17.75
CA GLU A 22 -53.90 23.96 -17.23
C GLU A 22 -53.68 24.23 -15.73
N ASN A 23 -53.92 25.43 -15.38
CA ASN A 23 -53.94 26.04 -14.05
C ASN A 23 -54.71 25.25 -12.99
N SER A 24 -54.16 25.22 -11.77
CA SER A 24 -54.93 25.72 -10.63
C SER A 24 -54.07 25.74 -9.34
N THR A 25 -53.77 26.90 -8.87
CA THR A 25 -53.70 27.26 -7.48
C THR A 25 -54.81 26.59 -6.68
N GLN A 26 -54.45 25.76 -5.74
CA GLN A 26 -55.12 25.38 -4.50
C GLN A 26 -54.73 23.96 -4.10
N LEU A 27 -53.67 23.84 -3.33
CA LEU A 27 -53.43 22.75 -2.40
C LEU A 27 -52.06 22.93 -1.68
N GLN A 28 -51.86 24.15 -1.18
CA GLN A 28 -50.88 24.43 -0.14
C GLN A 28 -51.64 24.94 1.07
N ASN A 29 -52.14 24.03 1.93
CA ASN A 29 -52.55 24.40 3.30
C ASN A 29 -53.18 23.22 4.03
N HIS A 30 -52.61 22.03 4.04
CA HIS A 30 -53.05 20.98 4.99
C HIS A 30 -51.97 19.94 5.37
N ALA A 31 -50.67 20.27 5.25
CA ALA A 31 -49.63 19.35 5.71
C ALA A 31 -48.67 19.93 6.75
N SER A 32 -48.97 21.12 7.31
CA SER A 32 -48.04 21.77 8.25
C SER A 32 -48.58 21.99 9.68
N THR A 33 -49.64 21.30 10.06
CA THR A 33 -50.25 21.49 11.40
C THR A 33 -50.32 20.28 12.30
N SER A 34 -49.71 19.17 11.98
CA SER A 34 -49.75 17.96 12.86
C SER A 34 -48.40 17.53 13.42
N ILE A 35 -47.31 18.21 13.16
CA ILE A 35 -45.96 17.90 13.74
C ILE A 35 -45.52 18.88 14.83
N CYS A 36 -46.28 19.94 15.09
CA CYS A 36 -45.89 21.00 16.02
C CYS A 36 -46.55 20.90 17.41
N ALA A 37 -47.22 19.80 17.76
CA ALA A 37 -47.93 19.66 19.06
C ALA A 37 -47.25 18.75 20.08
N ARG A 38 -46.04 18.20 19.82
CA ARG A 38 -45.28 17.39 20.81
C ARG A 38 -43.92 17.99 21.25
N CYS A 39 -43.51 19.15 20.76
CA CYS A 39 -42.24 19.80 21.16
C CYS A 39 -42.42 21.09 22.00
N ARG A 40 -43.60 21.36 22.58
CA ARG A 40 -43.82 22.59 23.37
C ARG A 40 -43.86 22.40 24.90
N SER A 41 -43.37 21.30 25.44
CA SER A 41 -43.28 21.14 26.89
C SER A 41 -41.86 21.02 27.48
N CYS A 42 -40.81 21.27 26.69
CA CYS A 42 -39.43 21.24 27.17
C CYS A 42 -38.60 22.49 26.87
N ALA A 43 -39.25 23.63 26.66
CA ALA A 43 -38.54 24.90 26.52
C ALA A 43 -38.72 25.75 27.78
N GLY A 44 -37.98 25.43 28.80
CA GLY A 44 -37.89 26.30 30.01
C GLY A 44 -36.99 25.64 31.04
N VAL A 45 -35.84 26.27 31.28
CA VAL A 45 -34.95 26.10 32.43
C VAL A 45 -34.02 24.90 32.43
N HIS A 46 -32.74 25.24 32.43
CA HIS A 46 -31.52 24.48 32.77
C HIS A 46 -30.53 24.20 31.63
N ARG A 47 -29.76 25.25 31.27
CA ARG A 47 -28.54 25.14 30.45
C ARG A 47 -27.29 24.64 31.21
N HIS A 48 -27.40 24.14 32.40
CA HIS A 48 -26.21 23.78 33.21
C HIS A 48 -26.21 22.38 33.85
N GLN A 49 -27.01 21.44 33.32
CA GLN A 49 -27.03 20.07 33.91
C GLN A 49 -26.99 18.90 32.93
N ASN A 50 -26.65 19.15 31.66
CA ASN A 50 -26.89 18.13 30.62
C ASN A 50 -25.76 17.15 30.30
N ILE A 51 -24.64 17.17 31.00
CA ILE A 51 -23.62 16.10 30.83
C ILE A 51 -23.93 14.87 31.71
N THR A 52 -24.65 15.03 32.79
CA THR A 52 -24.93 13.97 33.74
C THR A 52 -26.04 12.96 33.37
N PRO A 53 -27.12 13.31 32.67
CA PRO A 53 -28.10 12.32 32.20
C PRO A 53 -27.64 11.50 31.01
N TRP A 54 -26.84 12.11 30.14
CA TRP A 54 -26.33 11.48 28.91
C TRP A 54 -25.33 10.35 29.22
N LEU A 55 -24.49 10.55 30.24
CA LEU A 55 -23.56 9.56 30.76
C LEU A 55 -24.27 8.36 31.47
N ARG A 56 -25.56 8.44 31.74
CA ARG A 56 -26.29 7.36 32.48
C ARG A 56 -26.88 6.28 31.58
N ASN A 57 -27.13 6.50 30.33
CA ASN A 57 -27.93 5.57 29.50
C ASN A 57 -27.18 4.85 28.37
N LYS A 58 -25.88 5.14 28.08
CA LYS A 58 -25.14 4.52 26.95
C LYS A 58 -23.67 4.28 27.29
N TRP A 59 -23.34 3.19 27.95
CA TRP A 59 -21.99 2.92 28.46
C TRP A 59 -21.50 1.53 28.07
N CYS A 60 -20.58 1.41 27.13
CA CYS A 60 -19.83 0.18 26.88
C CYS A 60 -18.54 0.45 26.14
N SER A 61 -17.41 0.70 26.80
CA SER A 61 -16.08 0.60 26.16
C SER A 61 -14.93 0.79 27.13
N PHE A 62 -13.75 0.34 26.72
CA PHE A 62 -12.51 0.51 27.45
C PHE A 62 -11.95 1.92 27.26
N TYR A 63 -11.99 2.75 28.30
CA TYR A 63 -11.41 4.09 28.28
C TYR A 63 -10.35 4.24 29.33
N ILE A 64 -9.18 4.72 28.91
CA ILE A 64 -8.16 5.26 29.80
C ILE A 64 -8.24 6.78 29.66
N ALA A 65 -8.94 7.43 30.59
CA ALA A 65 -9.12 8.88 30.60
C ALA A 65 -8.08 9.56 31.47
N PHE A 66 -7.47 10.63 30.97
CA PHE A 66 -6.46 11.42 31.68
C PHE A 66 -7.07 12.70 32.27
N GLN A 67 -7.01 12.79 33.55
CA GLN A 67 -7.17 13.86 34.52
C GLN A 67 -8.10 15.07 34.27
N TYR A 68 -8.92 15.39 35.28
CA TYR A 68 -9.90 16.47 35.40
C TYR A 68 -9.41 17.66 36.23
N HIS A 69 -9.85 18.86 35.94
CA HIS A 69 -9.72 20.09 36.72
C HIS A 69 -11.07 20.54 37.25
N ASP A 70 -11.15 20.80 38.58
CA ASP A 70 -12.36 21.33 39.23
C ASP A 70 -12.29 22.86 39.20
N SER A 71 -13.01 23.48 38.40
CA SER A 71 -13.69 24.76 38.57
C SER A 71 -14.16 25.23 37.21
N THR A 72 -15.42 25.58 37.16
CA THR A 72 -16.08 26.20 36.02
C THR A 72 -15.87 25.45 34.71
N PHE A 73 -16.89 24.76 34.27
CA PHE A 73 -17.08 24.48 32.85
C PHE A 73 -16.85 25.80 32.09
N ILE A 74 -15.59 26.07 31.82
CA ILE A 74 -15.26 26.99 30.79
C ILE A 74 -15.84 26.31 29.56
N THR A 75 -16.87 26.89 29.00
CA THR A 75 -17.27 26.68 27.63
C THR A 75 -15.96 26.55 26.86
N ALA A 76 -15.57 25.31 26.50
CA ALA A 76 -14.47 25.12 25.57
C ALA A 76 -14.93 25.93 24.37
N LEU A 77 -14.24 27.02 24.11
CA LEU A 77 -14.45 27.86 22.95
C LEU A 77 -14.20 26.96 21.75
N LEU A 78 -15.26 26.33 21.26
CA LEU A 78 -15.30 25.84 19.89
C LEU A 78 -14.93 27.09 19.09
N LEU A 79 -13.76 27.07 18.50
CA LEU A 79 -13.37 28.14 17.59
C LEU A 79 -14.53 28.34 16.61
N PRO A 80 -14.97 29.57 16.35
CA PRO A 80 -16.01 29.79 15.35
C PRO A 80 -15.62 29.10 14.04
N PRO A 81 -16.57 28.57 13.28
CA PRO A 81 -16.28 27.89 12.02
C PRO A 81 -15.40 28.70 11.08
N GLU A 82 -15.61 30.00 11.03
CA GLU A 82 -14.84 30.96 10.25
C GLU A 82 -13.35 30.98 10.64
N VAL A 83 -13.03 30.75 11.91
CA VAL A 83 -11.65 30.70 12.40
C VAL A 83 -10.97 29.39 11.97
N LEU A 84 -11.68 28.24 12.06
CA LEU A 84 -11.14 26.95 11.64
C LEU A 84 -10.90 26.92 10.13
N GLN A 85 -11.83 27.46 9.35
CA GLN A 85 -11.69 27.60 7.90
C GLN A 85 -10.50 28.52 7.54
N SER A 86 -10.37 29.66 8.23
CA SER A 86 -9.24 30.56 8.04
C SER A 86 -7.91 29.90 8.42
N GLN A 87 -7.88 29.07 9.47
CA GLN A 87 -6.68 28.30 9.84
C GLN A 87 -6.32 27.24 8.79
N LEU A 88 -7.31 26.56 8.22
CA LEU A 88 -7.09 25.61 7.13
C LEU A 88 -6.53 26.31 5.89
N GLU A 89 -7.16 27.40 5.44
CA GLU A 89 -6.70 28.17 4.28
C GLU A 89 -5.27 28.70 4.47
N SER A 90 -4.98 29.23 5.67
CA SER A 90 -3.63 29.69 6.02
C SER A 90 -2.62 28.55 5.97
N LEU A 91 -2.95 27.37 6.53
CA LEU A 91 -2.06 26.21 6.52
C LEU A 91 -1.84 25.67 5.11
N LEU A 92 -2.88 25.56 4.29
CA LEU A 92 -2.76 25.11 2.90
C LEU A 92 -1.85 26.04 2.08
N ARG A 93 -1.92 27.34 2.35
CA ARG A 93 -1.02 28.34 1.73
C ARG A 93 0.41 28.15 2.20
N ASP A 94 0.63 27.98 3.51
CA ASP A 94 1.95 27.71 4.08
C ASP A 94 2.60 26.47 3.48
N LEU A 95 1.80 25.43 3.14
CA LEU A 95 2.24 24.14 2.58
C LEU A 95 2.23 24.10 1.04
N GLY A 96 1.74 25.14 0.35
CA GLY A 96 1.59 25.14 -1.11
C GLY A 96 0.55 24.13 -1.64
N LEU A 97 -0.46 23.79 -0.83
CA LEU A 97 -1.48 22.78 -1.14
C LEU A 97 -2.84 23.38 -1.54
N GLU A 98 -2.98 24.69 -1.69
CA GLU A 98 -4.26 25.37 -1.96
C GLU A 98 -4.99 24.82 -3.19
N GLN A 99 -4.27 24.58 -4.28
CA GLN A 99 -4.84 24.01 -5.51
C GLN A 99 -5.31 22.57 -5.30
N HIS A 100 -4.58 21.81 -4.52
CA HIS A 100 -4.85 20.39 -4.27
C HIS A 100 -5.98 20.15 -3.27
N TYR A 101 -6.48 21.17 -2.62
CA TYR A 101 -7.68 21.01 -1.79
C TYR A 101 -8.95 20.81 -2.64
N LYS A 102 -9.02 21.46 -3.81
CA LYS A 102 -10.13 21.31 -4.79
C LYS A 102 -9.84 20.22 -5.81
N GLU A 103 -8.66 20.25 -6.43
CA GLU A 103 -8.17 19.25 -7.38
C GLU A 103 -7.25 18.28 -6.65
N LYS A 104 -7.82 17.17 -6.16
CA LYS A 104 -7.11 16.23 -5.29
C LYS A 104 -5.85 15.67 -5.94
N LEU A 105 -4.81 15.51 -5.15
CA LEU A 105 -3.58 14.79 -5.56
C LEU A 105 -3.93 13.37 -5.99
N SER A 106 -3.44 12.97 -7.16
CA SER A 106 -3.59 11.61 -7.71
C SER A 106 -2.28 10.82 -7.59
N LEU A 107 -2.36 9.49 -7.67
CA LEU A 107 -1.16 8.64 -7.64
C LEU A 107 -0.17 9.00 -8.76
N SER A 108 -0.65 9.28 -9.96
CA SER A 108 0.22 9.66 -11.08
C SER A 108 1.01 10.95 -10.82
N THR A 109 0.45 11.88 -10.03
CA THR A 109 1.16 13.09 -9.59
C THR A 109 2.16 12.79 -8.47
N VAL A 110 1.75 11.99 -7.49
CA VAL A 110 2.58 11.68 -6.32
C VAL A 110 3.78 10.80 -6.69
N LEU A 111 3.60 9.86 -7.61
CA LEU A 111 4.66 8.95 -8.06
C LEU A 111 5.57 9.56 -9.14
N GLN A 112 5.28 10.76 -9.62
CA GLN A 112 6.13 11.43 -10.60
C GLN A 112 7.54 11.67 -10.03
N ILE A 113 8.56 11.31 -10.79
CA ILE A 113 9.96 11.56 -10.43
C ILE A 113 10.30 13.01 -10.81
N ASP A 114 10.63 13.81 -9.80
CA ASP A 114 11.06 15.20 -9.91
C ASP A 114 12.45 15.40 -9.27
N GLU A 115 13.00 16.61 -9.35
CA GLU A 115 14.31 16.94 -8.76
C GLU A 115 14.31 16.69 -7.24
N LYS A 116 13.21 17.01 -6.54
CA LYS A 116 13.08 16.78 -5.10
C LYS A 116 13.00 15.28 -4.73
N ALA A 117 12.62 14.42 -5.66
CA ALA A 117 12.64 12.97 -5.44
C ALA A 117 14.05 12.38 -5.56
N ILE A 118 14.98 13.11 -6.21
CA ILE A 118 16.36 12.66 -6.45
C ILE A 118 17.33 13.20 -5.40
N THR A 119 17.06 14.40 -4.87
CA THR A 119 17.92 15.06 -3.87
C THR A 119 17.32 14.82 -2.48
N ASP A 120 18.14 14.34 -1.51
CA ASP A 120 17.72 14.19 -0.12
C ASP A 120 17.98 15.48 0.68
N GLU A 121 17.81 16.63 0.03
CA GLU A 121 17.96 17.90 0.70
C GLU A 121 16.83 18.11 1.72
N PRO A 122 17.16 18.48 2.97
CA PRO A 122 16.14 18.80 3.96
C PRO A 122 15.31 20.01 3.51
N PRO A 123 14.04 20.12 3.95
CA PRO A 123 13.15 21.19 3.51
C PRO A 123 13.72 22.56 3.90
N LYS A 124 13.75 23.48 2.95
CA LYS A 124 14.29 24.84 3.15
C LYS A 124 13.24 25.79 3.72
N CYS A 125 11.98 25.60 3.35
CA CYS A 125 10.87 26.44 3.78
C CYS A 125 9.59 25.61 4.00
N LYS A 126 8.53 26.24 4.53
CA LYS A 126 7.24 25.56 4.79
C LYS A 126 6.59 24.98 3.54
N LEU A 127 6.77 25.60 2.38
CA LEU A 127 6.23 25.12 1.10
C LEU A 127 6.81 23.74 0.69
N ASP A 128 8.01 23.41 1.17
CA ASP A 128 8.65 22.14 0.85
C ASP A 128 8.18 21.00 1.75
N LEU A 129 7.64 21.31 2.94
CA LEU A 129 7.35 20.32 3.98
C LEU A 129 6.37 19.22 3.54
N ALA A 130 5.29 19.60 2.87
CA ALA A 130 4.27 18.64 2.44
C ALA A 130 4.82 17.64 1.42
N TRP A 131 5.56 18.13 0.43
CA TRP A 131 6.18 17.29 -0.59
C TRP A 131 7.33 16.44 -0.03
N TYR A 132 8.15 17.00 0.83
CA TYR A 132 9.21 16.27 1.53
C TYR A 132 8.63 15.09 2.32
N PHE A 133 7.61 15.36 3.16
CA PHE A 133 6.91 14.32 3.90
C PHE A 133 6.35 13.23 2.97
N LEU A 134 5.60 13.65 1.94
CA LEU A 134 4.91 12.73 1.03
C LEU A 134 5.90 11.86 0.24
N LYS A 135 6.96 12.44 -0.31
CA LYS A 135 7.98 11.71 -1.07
C LYS A 135 8.72 10.72 -0.19
N LYS A 136 9.21 11.13 0.98
CA LYS A 136 9.84 10.23 1.96
C LYS A 136 8.89 9.11 2.40
N LEU A 137 7.62 9.42 2.65
CA LEU A 137 6.62 8.43 3.04
C LEU A 137 6.37 7.41 1.91
N MET A 138 6.26 7.83 0.66
CA MET A 138 6.05 6.91 -0.48
C MET A 138 7.20 5.90 -0.60
N MET A 139 8.42 6.30 -0.26
CA MET A 139 9.59 5.42 -0.17
C MET A 139 9.64 4.60 1.13
N ALA A 140 8.60 4.64 1.96
CA ALA A 140 8.53 4.01 3.28
C ALA A 140 9.68 4.43 4.23
N ASN A 141 10.11 5.69 4.18
CA ASN A 141 11.19 6.20 5.01
C ASN A 141 10.64 6.75 6.34
N VAL A 142 11.14 6.23 7.47
CA VAL A 142 10.72 6.67 8.81
C VAL A 142 11.13 8.11 9.14
N THR A 143 12.08 8.70 8.41
CA THR A 143 12.49 10.10 8.59
C THR A 143 11.49 11.08 7.95
N ALA A 144 10.45 10.61 7.27
CA ALA A 144 9.40 11.45 6.67
C ALA A 144 8.78 12.46 7.67
N ARG A 145 8.71 12.10 8.97
CA ARG A 145 8.18 12.98 10.02
C ARG A 145 9.16 14.04 10.55
N ASN A 146 10.42 14.03 10.09
CA ASN A 146 11.41 15.04 10.49
C ASN A 146 11.22 16.30 9.64
N VAL A 147 10.27 17.12 10.04
CA VAL A 147 9.70 18.24 9.25
C VAL A 147 10.22 19.61 9.74
N LYS A 148 11.49 19.72 10.07
CA LYS A 148 12.11 20.98 10.46
C LYS A 148 12.73 21.69 9.25
N CYS A 149 12.40 22.96 9.05
CA CYS A 149 13.02 23.79 8.02
C CYS A 149 14.46 24.15 8.40
N THR A 150 15.37 24.14 7.44
CA THR A 150 16.81 24.41 7.65
C THR A 150 17.18 25.86 7.42
N SER A 151 16.37 26.68 6.73
CA SER A 151 16.69 28.08 6.50
C SER A 151 16.48 28.92 7.76
N VAL A 152 17.59 29.30 8.37
CA VAL A 152 17.67 30.57 9.08
C VAL A 152 17.60 31.62 7.97
N CYS A 153 16.62 32.53 8.02
CA CYS A 153 16.62 33.69 7.12
C CYS A 153 17.98 34.38 7.25
N GLU A 154 18.84 34.20 6.27
CA GLU A 154 19.96 35.11 6.07
C GLU A 154 19.33 36.45 5.67
N LEU A 155 19.07 37.29 6.68
CA LEU A 155 18.89 38.71 6.47
C LEU A 155 20.21 39.20 5.87
N ASN A 156 20.23 39.41 4.54
CA ASN A 156 21.26 40.16 3.87
C ASN A 156 21.28 41.57 4.47
N CYS A 157 22.05 41.72 5.54
CA CYS A 157 22.45 43.02 6.05
C CYS A 157 23.70 43.44 5.31
N ASP A 158 23.57 43.86 4.07
CA ASP A 158 24.52 44.82 3.49
C ASP A 158 24.31 46.16 4.20
N ALA A 159 24.95 46.32 5.35
CA ALA A 159 25.09 47.63 5.99
C ALA A 159 26.46 47.71 6.65
N THR A 160 27.39 48.26 5.89
CA THR A 160 28.58 48.90 6.42
C THR A 160 28.19 50.09 7.29
N SER A 161 28.26 49.96 8.60
CA SER A 161 28.55 51.11 9.52
C SER A 161 28.95 50.57 10.90
N GLU A 162 30.07 51.02 11.32
CA GLU A 162 30.73 50.83 12.60
C GLU A 162 29.90 51.38 13.77
N ASP A 163 30.06 50.70 14.90
CA ASP A 163 29.95 51.20 16.27
C ASP A 163 28.56 51.54 16.83
N THR A 164 28.00 50.56 17.54
CA THR A 164 27.45 50.77 18.90
C THR A 164 27.14 49.41 19.52
N GLY A 165 27.81 49.11 20.66
CA GLY A 165 27.64 47.84 21.39
C GLY A 165 26.27 47.69 22.06
N LEU A 166 25.30 47.21 21.31
CA LEU A 166 24.03 46.72 21.79
C LEU A 166 23.97 45.22 21.62
N ASN A 167 23.75 44.54 22.74
CA ASN A 167 23.70 43.11 22.89
C ASN A 167 22.66 42.47 21.91
N LEU A 168 23.13 42.01 20.77
CA LEU A 168 22.34 41.38 19.72
C LEU A 168 21.58 40.11 20.17
N HIS A 169 22.05 39.49 21.26
CA HIS A 169 21.42 38.28 21.83
C HIS A 169 20.05 38.53 22.44
N HIS A 170 19.74 39.73 22.97
CA HIS A 170 18.43 40.07 23.52
C HIS A 170 17.40 40.54 22.47
N LEU A 171 17.85 40.90 21.29
CA LEU A 171 16.95 41.24 20.16
C LEU A 171 16.59 40.01 19.32
N LEU A 172 17.42 38.98 19.30
CA LEU A 172 17.14 37.72 18.61
C LEU A 172 16.15 36.80 19.38
N ASP A 173 16.10 36.89 20.70
CA ASP A 173 15.12 36.17 21.52
C ASP A 173 13.66 36.67 21.38
N GLY A 174 13.45 37.82 20.77
CA GLY A 174 12.13 38.42 20.55
C GLY A 174 11.55 38.26 19.13
N LEU A 175 12.32 37.68 18.20
CA LEU A 175 11.97 37.51 16.78
C LEU A 175 11.98 36.03 16.33
N THR A 176 11.79 35.09 17.22
CA THR A 176 11.39 33.74 16.80
C THR A 176 9.93 33.82 16.33
N ILE A 177 9.74 34.21 15.08
CA ILE A 177 8.55 33.80 14.33
C ILE A 177 8.60 32.27 14.40
N ASP A 178 7.60 31.69 15.06
CA ASP A 178 7.43 30.27 15.26
C ASP A 178 7.21 29.61 13.86
N ASP A 179 8.33 29.31 13.20
CA ASP A 179 8.34 28.88 11.80
C ASP A 179 8.14 27.34 11.69
N THR A 180 7.79 26.73 12.80
CA THR A 180 7.58 25.28 12.91
C THR A 180 6.10 24.92 12.75
N LEU A 181 5.84 23.83 12.03
CA LEU A 181 4.50 23.24 11.86
C LEU A 181 4.42 21.90 12.58
N ASN A 182 3.25 21.63 13.19
CA ASN A 182 3.03 20.33 13.80
C ASN A 182 2.93 19.23 12.73
N PRO A 183 3.68 18.11 12.83
CA PRO A 183 3.62 17.03 11.85
C PRO A 183 2.21 16.47 11.61
N LEU A 184 1.33 16.50 12.63
CA LEU A 184 -0.06 16.06 12.49
C LEU A 184 -0.89 16.98 11.59
N ASP A 185 -0.62 18.28 11.58
CA ASP A 185 -1.30 19.21 10.69
C ASP A 185 -0.87 18.98 9.23
N ILE A 186 0.41 18.64 8.98
CA ILE A 186 0.90 18.28 7.64
C ILE A 186 0.21 16.99 7.17
N VAL A 187 0.15 15.96 8.01
CA VAL A 187 -0.55 14.71 7.69
C VAL A 187 -2.02 14.97 7.40
N THR A 188 -2.71 15.74 8.26
CA THR A 188 -4.13 16.07 8.07
C THR A 188 -4.36 16.83 6.76
N ALA A 189 -3.55 17.84 6.47
CA ALA A 189 -3.63 18.61 5.23
C ALA A 189 -3.41 17.72 3.99
N LEU A 190 -2.43 16.83 4.02
CA LEU A 190 -2.15 15.90 2.91
C LEU A 190 -3.31 14.93 2.69
N PHE A 191 -3.89 14.35 3.75
CA PHE A 191 -5.07 13.50 3.61
C PHE A 191 -6.27 14.27 3.05
N LEU A 192 -6.51 15.51 3.47
CA LEU A 192 -7.57 16.37 2.94
C LEU A 192 -7.35 16.76 1.47
N CYS A 193 -6.09 16.88 1.03
CA CYS A 193 -5.73 17.27 -0.33
C CYS A 193 -5.54 16.09 -1.30
N SER A 194 -5.64 14.87 -0.83
CA SER A 194 -5.40 13.64 -1.61
C SER A 194 -6.70 12.96 -2.03
N ASP A 195 -6.67 12.27 -3.18
CA ASP A 195 -7.75 11.35 -3.56
C ASP A 195 -7.70 10.06 -2.71
N GLY A 196 -8.76 9.25 -2.75
CA GLY A 196 -8.84 8.03 -1.95
C GLY A 196 -7.74 7.01 -2.25
N PHE A 197 -7.12 7.04 -3.42
CA PHE A 197 -6.03 6.13 -3.78
C PHE A 197 -4.70 6.57 -3.18
N VAL A 198 -4.42 7.87 -3.15
CA VAL A 198 -3.25 8.43 -2.45
C VAL A 198 -3.41 8.27 -0.94
N GLN A 199 -4.61 8.49 -0.39
CA GLN A 199 -4.90 8.26 1.03
C GLN A 199 -4.62 6.80 1.43
N GLN A 200 -5.00 5.84 0.58
CA GLN A 200 -4.75 4.41 0.80
C GLN A 200 -3.24 4.08 0.80
N GLU A 201 -2.49 4.64 -0.15
CA GLU A 201 -1.02 4.47 -0.18
C GLU A 201 -0.35 5.12 1.03
N MET A 202 -0.77 6.34 1.40
CA MET A 202 -0.25 6.99 2.60
C MET A 202 -0.48 6.15 3.85
N ALA A 203 -1.70 5.64 4.06
CA ALA A 203 -2.03 4.80 5.21
C ALA A 203 -1.20 3.51 5.24
N LEU A 204 -1.03 2.84 4.09
CA LEU A 204 -0.19 1.66 3.95
C LEU A 204 1.28 1.96 4.33
N LYS A 205 1.87 3.01 3.76
CA LYS A 205 3.27 3.39 4.03
C LYS A 205 3.46 3.86 5.47
N MET A 206 2.52 4.64 6.05
CA MET A 206 2.52 5.00 7.46
C MET A 206 2.54 3.75 8.35
N SER A 207 1.72 2.76 8.03
CA SER A 207 1.67 1.48 8.72
C SER A 207 2.99 0.68 8.63
N MET A 208 3.73 0.76 7.51
CA MET A 208 5.07 0.16 7.34
C MET A 208 6.13 0.88 8.19
N CYS A 209 6.05 2.21 8.28
CA CYS A 209 6.90 3.03 9.13
C CYS A 209 6.55 2.94 10.63
N GLN A 210 5.57 2.13 11.01
CA GLN A 210 5.02 2.07 12.39
C GLN A 210 4.46 3.42 12.87
N PHE A 211 4.06 4.29 11.97
CA PHE A 211 3.30 5.49 12.30
C PHE A 211 1.83 5.14 12.56
N SER A 212 1.21 5.86 13.47
CA SER A 212 -0.26 5.81 13.63
C SER A 212 -0.95 6.31 12.37
N VAL A 213 -2.05 5.65 12.00
CA VAL A 213 -2.84 5.96 10.80
C VAL A 213 -4.09 6.73 11.22
N PRO A 214 -4.54 7.75 10.47
CA PRO A 214 -5.82 8.40 10.74
C PRO A 214 -6.98 7.40 10.65
N LEU A 215 -7.74 7.24 11.73
CA LEU A 215 -9.00 6.50 11.82
C LEU A 215 -10.18 7.44 11.57
N LEU A 216 -10.20 8.59 12.26
CA LEU A 216 -11.13 9.66 12.01
C LEU A 216 -10.37 10.90 11.57
N LEU A 217 -10.71 11.41 10.39
CA LEU A 217 -10.12 12.61 9.82
C LEU A 217 -11.08 13.79 10.02
N PRO A 218 -10.71 14.85 10.79
CA PRO A 218 -11.55 16.04 10.95
C PRO A 218 -11.59 16.84 9.66
N ASN A 219 -12.75 17.38 9.33
CA ASN A 219 -12.91 18.32 8.24
C ASN A 219 -13.38 19.68 8.80
N CYS A 220 -12.55 20.68 8.64
CA CYS A 220 -12.80 22.03 9.15
C CYS A 220 -13.95 22.76 8.41
N ASP A 221 -14.18 22.43 7.13
CA ASP A 221 -15.25 23.06 6.33
C ASP A 221 -16.63 22.50 6.68
N THR A 222 -16.76 21.18 6.70
CA THR A 222 -18.04 20.50 6.91
C THR A 222 -18.37 20.29 8.39
N LYS A 223 -17.38 20.40 9.28
CA LYS A 223 -17.43 20.05 10.70
C LYS A 223 -17.82 18.59 10.97
N GLN A 224 -17.70 17.74 9.98
CA GLN A 224 -17.95 16.33 10.08
C GLN A 224 -16.61 15.60 10.00
N SER A 225 -16.39 14.66 10.90
CA SER A 225 -15.27 13.74 10.79
C SER A 225 -15.58 12.66 9.76
N THR A 226 -14.53 12.15 9.11
CA THR A 226 -14.63 11.06 8.13
C THR A 226 -13.92 9.83 8.67
N LEU A 227 -14.59 8.68 8.74
CA LEU A 227 -13.99 7.38 9.02
C LEU A 227 -13.19 6.94 7.80
N MET A 228 -11.89 6.70 7.99
CA MET A 228 -10.92 6.38 6.93
C MET A 228 -10.84 4.86 6.68
N LEU A 229 -11.95 4.25 6.34
CA LEU A 229 -12.05 2.81 6.15
C LEU A 229 -11.37 2.35 4.85
N TRP A 230 -11.67 3.03 3.72
CA TRP A 230 -11.03 2.78 2.43
C TRP A 230 -9.52 2.94 2.51
N ALA A 231 -9.06 4.02 3.13
CA ALA A 231 -7.64 4.29 3.27
C ALA A 231 -6.87 3.14 3.94
N MET A 232 -7.50 2.40 4.85
CA MET A 232 -6.86 1.28 5.56
C MET A 232 -7.01 -0.08 4.87
N ARG A 233 -7.80 -0.21 3.80
CA ARG A 233 -8.12 -1.51 3.16
C ARG A 233 -6.90 -2.27 2.63
N ASP A 234 -5.84 -1.61 2.23
CA ASP A 234 -4.62 -2.26 1.73
C ASP A 234 -3.64 -2.69 2.85
N ILE A 235 -3.94 -2.37 4.11
CA ILE A 235 -3.08 -2.76 5.23
C ILE A 235 -3.30 -4.23 5.58
N VAL A 236 -2.30 -5.03 5.25
CA VAL A 236 -2.22 -6.46 5.60
C VAL A 236 -1.09 -6.66 6.59
N LYS A 237 -1.35 -7.34 7.69
CA LYS A 237 -0.34 -7.60 8.74
C LYS A 237 -0.17 -9.10 8.96
N LYS A 238 1.08 -9.47 9.20
CA LYS A 238 1.48 -10.84 9.52
C LYS A 238 2.04 -10.89 10.93
N TYR A 239 1.47 -11.71 11.79
CA TYR A 239 1.83 -11.78 13.20
C TYR A 239 1.66 -13.19 13.76
N ARG A 240 2.19 -13.44 14.95
CA ARG A 240 2.08 -14.72 15.64
C ARG A 240 1.68 -14.49 17.09
N PRO A 241 0.42 -14.75 17.48
CA PRO A 241 0.02 -14.71 18.89
C PRO A 241 0.70 -15.81 19.70
N GLN A 242 0.73 -15.63 21.01
CA GLN A 242 1.39 -16.59 21.92
C GLN A 242 0.80 -18.00 21.85
N SER A 243 -0.49 -18.11 21.53
CA SER A 243 -1.19 -19.38 21.31
C SER A 243 -0.60 -20.22 20.16
N LEU A 244 0.09 -19.57 19.20
CA LEU A 244 0.75 -20.20 18.08
C LEU A 244 2.29 -20.23 18.22
N SER A 245 2.83 -19.89 19.39
CA SER A 245 4.29 -19.79 19.59
C SER A 245 5.04 -21.11 19.35
N GLU A 246 4.39 -22.25 19.62
CA GLU A 246 4.96 -23.59 19.45
C GLU A 246 4.77 -24.13 18.02
N SER A 247 3.88 -23.53 17.23
CA SER A 247 3.68 -23.84 15.83
C SER A 247 4.53 -22.93 14.94
N MET A 248 4.87 -23.38 13.75
CA MET A 248 5.57 -22.57 12.75
C MET A 248 4.62 -21.57 12.04
N GLY A 249 3.31 -21.60 12.37
CA GLY A 249 2.26 -20.82 11.72
C GLY A 249 2.28 -19.33 12.04
N PHE A 250 1.83 -18.53 11.10
CA PHE A 250 1.55 -17.11 11.25
C PHE A 250 0.11 -16.84 10.85
N ILE A 251 -0.48 -15.81 11.46
CA ILE A 251 -1.73 -15.22 11.00
C ILE A 251 -1.38 -14.08 10.06
N GLU A 252 -1.96 -14.05 8.87
CA GLU A 252 -1.84 -12.97 7.90
C GLU A 252 -3.24 -12.49 7.52
N GLU A 253 -3.61 -11.28 7.95
CA GLU A 253 -4.95 -10.76 7.81
C GLU A 253 -4.95 -9.31 7.33
N GLN A 254 -6.02 -8.95 6.61
CA GLN A 254 -6.35 -7.55 6.34
C GLN A 254 -6.86 -6.91 7.63
N ILE A 255 -6.20 -5.85 8.06
CA ILE A 255 -6.40 -5.29 9.41
C ILE A 255 -7.82 -4.76 9.65
N VAL A 256 -8.49 -4.30 8.59
CA VAL A 256 -9.85 -3.76 8.66
C VAL A 256 -10.89 -4.85 8.96
N LEU A 257 -10.65 -6.09 8.49
CA LEU A 257 -11.51 -7.25 8.68
C LEU A 257 -11.15 -8.04 9.94
N SER A 258 -9.95 -7.84 10.48
CA SER A 258 -9.44 -8.60 11.62
C SER A 258 -10.22 -8.28 12.89
N LYS A 259 -10.61 -9.33 13.61
CA LYS A 259 -11.30 -9.22 14.89
C LYS A 259 -10.29 -8.98 16.03
N ILE A 260 -9.75 -7.78 16.10
CA ILE A 260 -8.77 -7.37 17.12
C ILE A 260 -9.46 -6.49 18.16
N PRO A 261 -9.28 -6.75 19.48
CA PRO A 261 -9.81 -5.87 20.52
C PRO A 261 -9.18 -4.48 20.40
N MET A 262 -10.00 -3.43 20.54
CA MET A 262 -9.54 -2.04 20.46
C MET A 262 -9.58 -1.38 21.84
N ILE A 263 -8.57 -0.58 22.12
CA ILE A 263 -8.49 0.25 23.33
C ILE A 263 -8.31 1.70 22.91
N SER A 264 -9.25 2.54 23.34
CA SER A 264 -9.27 3.96 22.99
C SER A 264 -8.76 4.82 24.14
N PHE A 265 -7.86 5.76 23.80
CA PHE A 265 -7.28 6.70 24.74
C PHE A 265 -7.78 8.12 24.47
N VAL A 266 -8.42 8.71 25.46
CA VAL A 266 -8.98 10.06 25.36
C VAL A 266 -8.39 10.95 26.47
N ARG A 267 -8.47 12.28 26.29
CA ARG A 267 -8.00 13.25 27.30
C ARG A 267 -9.17 14.03 27.88
N LEU A 268 -9.19 14.15 29.19
CA LEU A 268 -10.11 14.98 29.94
C LEU A 268 -9.34 16.19 30.52
N GLY A 269 -9.52 17.37 29.95
CA GLY A 269 -8.88 18.60 30.39
C GLY A 269 -7.35 18.62 30.21
N GLU A 270 -6.69 19.59 30.85
CA GLU A 270 -5.24 19.76 30.76
C GLU A 270 -4.50 18.73 31.64
N CYS A 271 -3.49 18.09 31.08
CA CYS A 271 -2.61 17.15 31.80
C CYS A 271 -1.14 17.42 31.45
N SER A 272 -0.29 17.42 32.49
CA SER A 272 1.17 17.56 32.33
C SER A 272 1.82 16.33 31.71
N LEU A 273 1.16 15.15 31.79
CA LEU A 273 1.63 13.91 31.20
C LEU A 273 1.18 13.83 29.73
N SER A 274 2.13 13.62 28.84
CA SER A 274 1.81 13.41 27.43
C SER A 274 1.16 12.06 27.20
N LYS A 275 -0.12 12.05 26.81
CA LYS A 275 -0.86 10.82 26.49
C LYS A 275 -0.16 10.02 25.39
N SER A 276 0.24 10.66 24.32
CA SER A 276 0.87 10.02 23.14
C SER A 276 2.24 9.43 23.45
N GLU A 277 3.09 10.15 24.21
CA GLU A 277 4.38 9.64 24.69
C GLU A 277 4.19 8.39 25.56
N MET A 278 3.20 8.44 26.45
CA MET A 278 2.89 7.29 27.29
C MET A 278 2.42 6.08 26.48
N LEU A 279 1.60 6.31 25.43
CA LEU A 279 1.20 5.24 24.52
C LEU A 279 2.40 4.63 23.80
N ASN A 280 3.34 5.46 23.34
CA ASN A 280 4.58 4.97 22.76
C ASN A 280 5.36 4.08 23.75
N LYS A 281 5.47 4.52 25.01
CA LYS A 281 6.11 3.72 26.08
C LYS A 281 5.35 2.41 26.36
N VAL A 282 4.01 2.40 26.30
CA VAL A 282 3.20 1.19 26.50
C VAL A 282 3.42 0.17 25.40
N LEU A 283 3.55 0.61 24.15
CA LEU A 283 3.77 -0.24 22.98
C LEU A 283 5.22 -0.72 22.84
N SER A 284 6.18 0.01 23.39
CA SER A 284 7.62 -0.27 23.31
C SER A 284 8.02 -1.43 24.23
N ASN A 285 9.00 -2.23 23.84
CA ASN A 285 9.60 -3.25 24.68
C ASN A 285 10.96 -2.78 25.25
N SER A 286 11.67 -3.66 25.95
CA SER A 286 12.98 -3.33 26.52
C SER A 286 14.10 -3.18 25.49
N GLN A 287 13.90 -3.71 24.29
CA GLN A 287 14.90 -3.73 23.22
C GLN A 287 14.65 -2.66 22.15
N GLN A 288 13.40 -2.24 21.99
CA GLN A 288 12.99 -1.32 20.94
C GLN A 288 11.95 -0.32 21.43
N TYR A 289 12.24 0.97 21.24
CA TYR A 289 11.30 2.06 21.44
C TYR A 289 10.53 2.33 20.15
N HIS A 290 9.23 2.59 20.27
CA HIS A 290 8.34 2.84 19.14
C HIS A 290 7.82 4.28 19.18
N ASP A 291 8.22 5.09 18.20
CA ASP A 291 7.73 6.46 17.99
C ASP A 291 6.46 6.48 17.14
N THR A 292 5.43 5.73 17.56
CA THR A 292 4.21 5.56 16.76
C THR A 292 3.36 6.84 16.74
N PHE A 293 3.09 7.39 17.92
CA PHE A 293 2.28 8.60 18.06
C PHE A 293 3.14 9.85 18.22
N VAL A 294 2.89 10.89 17.44
CA VAL A 294 3.56 12.18 17.61
C VAL A 294 3.27 12.76 19.00
N HIS A 295 4.30 13.23 19.70
CA HIS A 295 4.18 13.87 21.01
C HIS A 295 5.11 15.09 21.10
N ARG A 296 4.90 15.93 22.12
CA ARG A 296 5.56 17.23 22.29
C ARG A 296 7.11 17.19 22.39
N GLU A 297 7.69 16.04 22.74
CA GLU A 297 9.14 15.88 22.84
C GLU A 297 9.78 15.40 21.53
N MET A 298 8.97 15.14 20.51
CA MET A 298 9.44 14.87 19.15
C MET A 298 9.65 16.19 18.40
N GLU A 299 10.44 16.13 17.35
CA GLU A 299 10.72 17.28 16.49
C GLU A 299 9.43 17.94 16.01
N CYS A 300 9.29 19.24 16.23
CA CYS A 300 8.08 20.04 15.95
C CYS A 300 6.78 19.53 16.59
N GLY A 301 6.83 18.55 17.50
CA GLY A 301 5.65 17.97 18.14
C GLY A 301 5.03 18.87 19.23
N ASP A 302 5.76 19.86 19.72
CA ASP A 302 5.32 20.89 20.66
C ASP A 302 4.62 22.07 19.99
N SER A 303 4.78 22.25 18.67
CA SER A 303 4.10 23.27 17.88
C SER A 303 2.58 23.14 18.00
N SER A 304 1.88 24.29 18.02
CA SER A 304 0.44 24.33 18.17
C SER A 304 -0.26 23.67 16.98
N ARG A 305 -1.25 22.83 17.26
CA ARG A 305 -2.06 22.20 16.21
C ARG A 305 -3.14 23.15 15.72
N ARG A 306 -3.23 23.32 14.40
CA ARG A 306 -4.21 24.21 13.75
C ARG A 306 -5.47 23.45 13.33
N ILE A 307 -5.33 22.29 12.68
CA ILE A 307 -6.44 21.54 12.06
C ILE A 307 -6.55 20.08 12.52
N SER A 308 -5.56 19.54 13.20
CA SER A 308 -5.51 18.12 13.61
C SER A 308 -6.18 17.83 14.96
N ASN A 309 -6.85 18.79 15.59
CA ASN A 309 -7.69 18.53 16.75
C ASN A 309 -8.98 17.81 16.32
N GLY A 310 -9.37 16.78 17.04
CA GLY A 310 -10.47 15.87 16.64
C GLY A 310 -10.01 14.68 15.78
N MET A 311 -8.78 14.66 15.30
CA MET A 311 -8.25 13.49 14.63
C MET A 311 -8.14 12.32 15.61
N ALA A 312 -8.65 11.16 15.22
CA ALA A 312 -8.41 9.91 15.90
C ALA A 312 -7.40 9.09 15.09
N GLU A 313 -6.32 8.69 15.73
CA GLU A 313 -5.28 7.85 15.15
C GLU A 313 -5.42 6.43 15.66
N ILE A 314 -5.09 5.45 14.83
CA ILE A 314 -5.07 4.04 15.21
C ILE A 314 -3.70 3.41 14.89
N THR A 315 -3.29 2.49 15.71
CA THR A 315 -2.16 1.58 15.47
C THR A 315 -2.48 0.20 16.03
N TRP A 316 -1.72 -0.79 15.63
CA TRP A 316 -1.89 -2.17 16.08
C TRP A 316 -0.61 -2.68 16.70
N TYR A 317 -0.70 -3.13 17.95
CA TYR A 317 0.32 -3.97 18.54
C TYR A 317 0.10 -5.42 18.07
N LEU A 318 1.12 -6.03 17.53
CA LEU A 318 1.06 -7.36 16.93
C LEU A 318 2.20 -8.22 17.49
N PRO A 319 1.93 -9.33 18.17
CA PRO A 319 2.97 -10.17 18.76
C PRO A 319 3.75 -10.95 17.69
N CYS A 320 5.01 -11.22 17.97
CA CYS A 320 5.89 -12.08 17.16
C CYS A 320 5.92 -13.54 17.63
N GLY A 321 5.26 -13.86 18.74
CA GLY A 321 5.22 -15.19 19.37
C GLY A 321 6.41 -15.48 20.29
N ASN A 322 7.21 -14.48 20.64
CA ASN A 322 8.35 -14.61 21.54
C ASN A 322 8.09 -13.91 22.88
N LYS A 323 7.90 -14.69 23.96
CA LYS A 323 7.61 -14.20 25.32
C LYS A 323 8.62 -13.19 25.87
N ASN A 324 9.86 -13.21 25.39
CA ASN A 324 10.89 -12.29 25.86
C ASN A 324 10.85 -10.92 25.16
N ILE A 325 10.15 -10.82 24.03
CA ILE A 325 10.06 -9.62 23.18
C ILE A 325 8.65 -9.03 23.27
N ASP A 326 7.62 -9.89 23.24
CA ASP A 326 6.23 -9.46 23.18
C ASP A 326 5.78 -8.79 24.49
N VAL A 327 5.22 -7.59 24.35
CA VAL A 327 4.61 -6.82 25.46
C VAL A 327 3.21 -7.34 25.78
N PHE A 328 2.45 -7.74 24.74
CA PHE A 328 1.13 -8.33 24.84
C PHE A 328 1.14 -9.71 24.16
N ASN A 329 0.40 -10.66 24.74
CA ASN A 329 0.32 -12.03 24.20
C ASN A 329 -0.54 -12.14 22.94
N GLU A 330 -1.52 -11.24 22.81
CA GLU A 330 -2.51 -11.19 21.75
C GLU A 330 -2.44 -9.83 21.01
N PRO A 331 -2.93 -9.75 19.77
CA PRO A 331 -2.98 -8.48 19.07
C PRO A 331 -3.96 -7.51 19.74
N VAL A 332 -3.63 -6.22 19.71
CA VAL A 332 -4.49 -5.13 20.21
C VAL A 332 -4.41 -3.90 19.33
N ALA A 333 -5.57 -3.33 18.99
CA ALA A 333 -5.67 -2.03 18.35
C ALA A 333 -5.67 -0.93 19.41
N VAL A 334 -4.89 0.10 19.20
CA VAL A 334 -4.79 1.25 20.10
C VAL A 334 -5.19 2.52 19.36
N ALA A 335 -6.29 3.13 19.78
CA ALA A 335 -6.80 4.37 19.22
C ALA A 335 -6.46 5.56 20.14
N ASN A 336 -6.07 6.68 19.54
CA ASN A 336 -5.64 7.90 20.21
C ASN A 336 -6.42 9.11 19.69
N LEU A 337 -7.43 9.59 20.41
CA LEU A 337 -8.19 10.79 20.04
C LEU A 337 -7.42 12.06 20.39
N ARG A 338 -7.11 12.90 19.42
CA ARG A 338 -6.40 14.17 19.59
C ARG A 338 -7.36 15.26 20.06
N GLY A 339 -6.94 16.04 21.05
CA GLY A 339 -7.76 17.10 21.67
C GLY A 339 -8.38 16.69 22.99
N ASP A 340 -9.31 17.50 23.47
CA ASP A 340 -10.05 17.30 24.72
C ASP A 340 -11.47 16.81 24.39
N ILE A 341 -11.92 15.75 25.05
CA ILE A 341 -13.26 15.18 24.80
C ILE A 341 -14.40 16.16 25.08
N ALA A 342 -14.19 17.17 25.90
CA ALA A 342 -15.20 18.18 26.18
C ALA A 342 -15.63 18.99 24.94
N SER A 343 -14.75 19.04 23.91
CA SER A 343 -15.01 19.73 22.63
C SER A 343 -15.27 18.77 21.46
N LEU A 344 -15.25 17.46 21.68
CA LEU A 344 -15.24 16.41 20.65
C LEU A 344 -16.32 15.33 20.96
N GLU A 345 -17.56 15.77 21.13
CA GLU A 345 -18.65 14.88 21.57
C GLU A 345 -18.98 13.76 20.57
N THR A 346 -18.97 14.10 19.28
CA THR A 346 -19.29 13.13 18.20
C THR A 346 -18.22 12.05 18.08
N GLU A 347 -16.95 12.45 18.06
CA GLU A 347 -15.80 11.54 17.96
C GLU A 347 -15.67 10.66 19.18
N TYR A 348 -15.98 11.21 20.35
CA TYR A 348 -16.00 10.43 21.59
C TYR A 348 -17.15 9.42 21.59
N SER A 349 -18.34 9.84 21.13
CA SER A 349 -19.51 8.95 21.01
C SER A 349 -19.25 7.80 20.05
N PHE A 350 -18.53 8.05 18.97
CA PHE A 350 -18.13 7.02 18.00
C PHE A 350 -17.38 5.87 18.68
N PHE A 351 -16.39 6.16 19.51
CA PHE A 351 -15.69 5.10 20.26
C PHE A 351 -16.61 4.42 21.28
N LEU A 352 -17.46 5.17 21.97
CA LEU A 352 -18.41 4.62 22.92
C LEU A 352 -19.40 3.65 22.27
N ASP A 353 -19.99 4.02 21.15
CA ASP A 353 -21.06 3.27 20.51
C ASP A 353 -20.53 2.11 19.66
N SER A 354 -19.33 2.22 19.12
CA SER A 354 -18.68 1.13 18.36
C SER A 354 -18.51 -0.14 19.19
N ASP A 355 -18.29 0.00 20.49
CA ASP A 355 -18.16 -1.14 21.40
C ASP A 355 -19.48 -1.53 22.09
N CYS A 356 -20.53 -0.70 22.03
CA CYS A 356 -21.80 -0.90 22.76
C CYS A 356 -22.78 -1.85 22.10
N ARG A 357 -22.82 -1.92 20.78
CA ARG A 357 -23.87 -2.71 20.06
C ARG A 357 -23.83 -4.21 20.35
N LEU A 358 -22.67 -4.71 20.77
CA LEU A 358 -22.47 -6.14 21.05
C LEU A 358 -22.75 -6.56 22.49
N LEU A 359 -23.09 -5.61 23.38
CA LEU A 359 -23.23 -5.86 24.82
C LEU A 359 -24.65 -5.58 25.35
N THR A 360 -25.63 -6.35 24.94
CA THR A 360 -26.85 -6.46 25.71
C THR A 360 -26.55 -7.29 26.98
N ASN A 361 -26.57 -6.63 28.16
CA ASN A 361 -26.69 -7.25 29.50
C ASN A 361 -25.45 -7.52 30.37
N THR A 362 -24.33 -6.78 30.33
CA THR A 362 -23.33 -6.95 31.38
C THR A 362 -22.75 -5.64 31.95
N GLN A 363 -22.29 -5.70 33.19
CA GLN A 363 -21.80 -4.61 34.05
C GLN A 363 -20.75 -3.73 33.35
N HIS A 364 -21.12 -2.51 33.01
CA HIS A 364 -20.35 -1.58 32.18
C HIS A 364 -19.14 -0.94 32.90
N SER A 365 -19.14 -0.96 34.22
CA SER A 365 -18.13 -0.29 35.03
C SER A 365 -16.73 -0.94 34.98
N GLU A 366 -16.62 -2.18 34.54
CA GLU A 366 -15.35 -2.91 34.53
C GLU A 366 -14.42 -2.52 33.38
N LYS A 367 -14.90 -1.77 32.39
CA LYS A 367 -14.20 -1.48 31.12
C LYS A 367 -13.63 -0.08 30.99
N ILE A 368 -13.98 0.81 31.93
CA ILE A 368 -13.48 2.20 31.92
C ILE A 368 -12.42 2.36 33.00
N PHE A 369 -11.27 2.91 32.61
CA PHE A 369 -10.17 3.20 33.51
C PHE A 369 -9.85 4.68 33.55
N LEU A 370 -9.71 5.25 34.73
CA LEU A 370 -9.27 6.62 34.93
C LEU A 370 -7.80 6.64 35.28
N VAL A 371 -7.01 7.37 34.52
CA VAL A 371 -5.58 7.52 34.77
C VAL A 371 -5.30 8.92 35.28
N GLY A 372 -4.76 9.03 36.48
CA GLY A 372 -4.42 10.30 37.14
C GLY A 372 -2.91 10.47 37.31
N ASN A 373 -2.39 11.70 37.20
CA ASN A 373 -1.00 12.04 37.51
C ASN A 373 -0.91 12.91 38.75
N HIS A 374 -0.51 12.34 39.86
CA HIS A 374 -0.35 13.04 41.15
C HIS A 374 0.78 14.08 41.14
N GLN A 375 1.70 14.03 40.15
CA GLN A 375 2.78 15.02 40.02
C GLN A 375 2.32 16.33 39.39
N SER A 376 1.12 16.35 38.80
CA SER A 376 0.58 17.58 38.20
C SER A 376 0.20 18.58 39.31
N LYS A 377 0.58 19.84 39.16
CA LYS A 377 0.22 20.94 40.09
C LYS A 377 -1.30 21.12 40.23
N ARG A 378 -2.08 20.64 39.29
CA ARG A 378 -3.56 20.76 39.21
C ARG A 378 -4.29 19.45 39.54
N PHE A 379 -3.57 18.42 40.00
CA PHE A 379 -4.19 17.13 40.35
C PHE A 379 -5.05 17.25 41.60
N SER A 380 -6.30 16.86 41.51
CA SER A 380 -7.22 16.74 42.65
C SER A 380 -7.71 15.29 42.80
N LEU A 381 -7.31 14.62 43.86
CA LEU A 381 -7.77 13.27 44.18
C LEU A 381 -9.27 13.23 44.47
N ASP A 382 -9.84 14.30 45.05
CA ASP A 382 -11.26 14.37 45.38
C ASP A 382 -12.11 14.57 44.12
N ALA A 383 -11.60 15.33 43.13
CA ALA A 383 -12.26 15.44 41.83
C ALA A 383 -12.28 14.08 41.11
N LEU A 384 -11.14 13.36 41.13
CA LEU A 384 -11.04 12.02 40.52
C LEU A 384 -12.00 11.03 41.22
N LYS A 385 -12.08 11.05 42.55
CA LYS A 385 -13.03 10.25 43.32
C LYS A 385 -14.48 10.60 42.98
N LYS A 386 -14.82 11.88 42.88
CA LYS A 386 -16.18 12.33 42.49
C LYS A 386 -16.57 11.82 41.13
N ILE A 387 -15.65 11.87 40.15
CA ILE A 387 -15.86 11.33 38.80
C ILE A 387 -16.04 9.83 38.85
N ALA A 388 -15.13 9.09 39.51
CA ALA A 388 -15.22 7.65 39.66
C ALA A 388 -16.56 7.24 40.29
N THR A 389 -17.00 7.92 41.36
CA THR A 389 -18.28 7.66 42.01
C THR A 389 -19.46 7.95 41.08
N LYS A 390 -19.45 9.07 40.37
CA LYS A 390 -20.49 9.41 39.37
C LYS A 390 -20.58 8.39 38.25
N MET A 391 -19.45 7.82 37.84
CA MET A 391 -19.35 6.82 36.78
C MET A 391 -19.56 5.38 37.29
N GLY A 392 -19.78 5.17 38.59
CA GLY A 392 -19.93 3.85 39.18
C GLY A 392 -18.67 2.99 39.13
N LEU A 393 -17.50 3.63 39.02
CA LEU A 393 -16.20 2.95 38.92
C LEU A 393 -15.68 2.54 40.30
N THR A 394 -14.99 1.43 40.39
CA THR A 394 -14.32 0.90 41.57
C THR A 394 -12.86 1.37 41.65
N ASN A 395 -12.21 1.14 42.77
CA ASN A 395 -10.79 1.44 42.92
C ASN A 395 -9.91 0.68 41.93
N LYS A 396 -10.37 -0.45 41.38
CA LYS A 396 -9.66 -1.23 40.36
C LYS A 396 -9.59 -0.51 39.00
N ASN A 397 -10.53 0.41 38.75
CA ASN A 397 -10.63 1.19 37.53
C ASN A 397 -9.82 2.50 37.58
N VAL A 398 -9.13 2.79 38.72
CA VAL A 398 -8.39 4.03 38.87
C VAL A 398 -6.90 3.75 39.00
N ILE A 399 -6.13 4.25 38.05
CA ILE A 399 -4.68 4.09 37.96
C ILE A 399 -4.04 5.45 38.22
N ILE A 400 -3.24 5.57 39.25
CA ILE A 400 -2.61 6.84 39.63
C ILE A 400 -1.08 6.73 39.54
N LYS A 401 -0.47 7.66 38.82
CA LYS A 401 0.98 7.88 38.85
C LYS A 401 1.29 8.71 40.11
N THR A 402 1.77 8.05 41.16
CA THR A 402 2.20 8.71 42.42
C THR A 402 3.61 9.31 42.24
N LYS A 403 3.99 10.21 43.16
CA LYS A 403 5.38 10.77 43.18
C LYS A 403 6.45 9.72 43.40
N GLN A 404 6.12 8.59 44.00
CA GLN A 404 7.06 7.51 44.33
C GLN A 404 7.21 6.50 43.20
N LYS A 405 6.21 6.39 42.26
CA LYS A 405 6.29 5.50 41.13
C LYS A 405 7.05 6.15 40.00
N ASN A 406 8.12 5.49 39.57
CA ASN A 406 8.83 5.87 38.33
C ASN A 406 8.01 5.54 37.08
N ASP A 407 8.41 6.05 35.91
CA ASP A 407 7.70 5.84 34.65
C ASP A 407 7.61 4.37 34.29
N ALA A 408 8.67 3.59 34.49
CA ALA A 408 8.73 2.18 34.12
C ALA A 408 7.70 1.34 34.92
N GLU A 409 7.60 1.57 36.25
CA GLU A 409 6.60 0.90 37.11
C GLU A 409 5.17 1.29 36.74
N PHE A 410 4.97 2.57 36.39
CA PHE A 410 3.67 3.07 35.98
C PHE A 410 3.24 2.45 34.65
N ILE A 411 4.12 2.41 33.65
CA ILE A 411 3.88 1.79 32.35
C ILE A 411 3.65 0.27 32.49
N LYS A 412 4.40 -0.40 33.37
CA LYS A 412 4.18 -1.82 33.66
C LYS A 412 2.76 -2.06 34.20
N GLY A 413 2.29 -1.23 35.13
CA GLY A 413 0.92 -1.33 35.64
C GLY A 413 -0.16 -1.08 34.57
N LEU A 414 0.10 -0.14 33.64
CA LEU A 414 -0.79 0.08 32.50
C LEU A 414 -0.83 -1.14 31.57
N ARG A 415 0.31 -1.74 31.27
CA ARG A 415 0.39 -2.95 30.43
C ARG A 415 -0.34 -4.12 31.05
N GLU A 416 -0.18 -4.33 32.36
CA GLU A 416 -0.91 -5.36 33.10
C GLU A 416 -2.43 -5.13 33.02
N THR A 417 -2.88 -3.87 33.14
CA THR A 417 -4.29 -3.53 32.97
C THR A 417 -4.78 -3.82 31.56
N VAL A 418 -4.04 -3.42 30.56
CA VAL A 418 -4.36 -3.68 29.13
C VAL A 418 -4.42 -5.18 28.88
N ASN A 419 -3.47 -5.98 29.36
CA ASN A 419 -3.46 -7.44 29.22
C ASN A 419 -4.71 -8.07 29.86
N ASN A 420 -5.04 -7.68 31.09
CA ASN A 420 -6.23 -8.19 31.79
C ASN A 420 -7.51 -7.88 31.01
N VAL A 421 -7.56 -6.71 30.38
CA VAL A 421 -8.70 -6.30 29.55
C VAL A 421 -8.78 -7.17 28.30
N ILE A 422 -7.68 -7.37 27.59
CA ILE A 422 -7.61 -8.19 26.36
C ILE A 422 -8.02 -9.64 26.64
N GLU A 423 -7.49 -10.24 27.70
CA GLU A 423 -7.76 -11.63 28.08
C GLU A 423 -9.23 -11.86 28.48
N ASN A 424 -9.87 -10.86 29.12
CA ASN A 424 -11.26 -10.95 29.56
C ASN A 424 -12.26 -10.44 28.51
N THR A 425 -11.82 -9.95 27.36
CA THR A 425 -12.69 -9.45 26.30
C THR A 425 -13.12 -10.57 25.36
N SER A 426 -14.40 -10.97 25.45
CA SER A 426 -15.01 -11.92 24.50
C SER A 426 -15.39 -11.27 23.16
N ILE A 427 -15.46 -9.95 23.09
CA ILE A 427 -15.98 -9.20 21.96
C ILE A 427 -14.82 -8.55 21.22
N LYS A 428 -14.71 -8.92 19.96
CA LYS A 428 -13.71 -8.40 19.02
C LYS A 428 -14.46 -7.93 17.77
N MET A 429 -14.53 -6.62 17.55
CA MET A 429 -15.22 -6.03 16.41
C MET A 429 -14.19 -5.60 15.35
N PRO A 430 -14.35 -6.00 14.08
CA PRO A 430 -13.53 -5.48 13.00
C PRO A 430 -13.82 -4.00 12.75
N VAL A 431 -12.81 -3.26 12.30
CA VAL A 431 -12.94 -1.81 12.00
C VAL A 431 -14.02 -1.55 10.95
N GLU A 432 -14.23 -2.47 10.02
CA GLU A 432 -15.29 -2.36 9.01
C GLU A 432 -16.69 -2.18 9.61
N GLN A 433 -17.01 -2.91 10.68
CA GLN A 433 -18.32 -2.80 11.35
C GLN A 433 -18.51 -1.45 12.08
N MET A 434 -17.45 -0.68 12.29
CA MET A 434 -17.56 0.67 12.87
C MET A 434 -18.25 1.65 11.90
N ALA A 435 -18.34 1.34 10.60
CA ALA A 435 -19.05 2.16 9.62
C ALA A 435 -20.53 2.34 9.98
N ASP A 436 -21.18 1.30 10.51
CA ASP A 436 -22.59 1.38 10.94
C ASP A 436 -22.79 2.42 12.05
N VAL A 437 -21.86 2.44 13.00
CA VAL A 437 -21.87 3.41 14.11
C VAL A 437 -21.56 4.83 13.60
N ALA A 438 -20.64 4.94 12.65
CA ALA A 438 -20.29 6.21 12.00
C ALA A 438 -21.54 6.83 11.35
N HIS A 439 -22.30 6.04 10.58
CA HIS A 439 -23.53 6.50 9.92
C HIS A 439 -24.58 7.00 10.94
N GLU A 440 -24.77 6.28 12.05
CA GLU A 440 -25.73 6.70 13.07
C GLU A 440 -25.36 8.02 13.76
N LEU A 441 -24.07 8.29 13.90
CA LEU A 441 -23.55 9.51 14.51
C LEU A 441 -23.35 10.67 13.50
N GLY A 442 -23.65 10.44 12.23
CA GLY A 442 -23.45 11.44 11.18
C GLY A 442 -21.98 11.66 10.81
N ILE A 443 -21.10 10.69 11.12
CA ILE A 443 -19.72 10.63 10.67
C ILE A 443 -19.71 10.08 9.24
N LEU A 444 -19.01 10.74 8.35
CA LEU A 444 -18.86 10.28 6.95
C LEU A 444 -17.95 9.05 6.89
N VAL A 445 -18.16 8.21 5.89
CA VAL A 445 -17.26 7.08 5.60
C VAL A 445 -16.66 7.29 4.21
N ASP A 446 -15.35 7.15 4.08
CA ASP A 446 -14.64 7.40 2.82
C ASP A 446 -15.01 6.41 1.69
N GLU A 447 -15.64 5.29 2.03
CA GLU A 447 -16.18 4.30 1.07
C GLU A 447 -17.56 4.64 0.52
N ASP A 448 -18.27 5.63 1.08
CA ASP A 448 -19.67 5.91 0.72
C ASP A 448 -19.85 6.69 -0.59
N CYS A 449 -18.75 7.03 -1.26
CA CYS A 449 -18.85 7.68 -2.55
C CYS A 449 -19.52 6.74 -3.59
N PRO A 450 -20.39 7.27 -4.47
CA PRO A 450 -21.15 6.46 -5.42
C PRO A 450 -20.29 5.57 -6.31
N GLU A 451 -19.11 6.08 -6.72
CA GLU A 451 -18.17 5.36 -7.56
C GLU A 451 -17.56 4.16 -6.83
N CYS A 452 -17.23 4.30 -5.55
CA CYS A 452 -16.70 3.22 -4.73
C CYS A 452 -17.75 2.13 -4.48
N GLN A 453 -18.99 2.52 -4.14
CA GLN A 453 -20.09 1.59 -3.88
C GLN A 453 -20.49 0.82 -5.15
N PHE A 454 -20.55 1.49 -6.30
CA PHE A 454 -20.81 0.84 -7.59
C PHE A 454 -19.71 -0.16 -7.94
N ALA A 455 -18.45 0.23 -7.76
CA ALA A 455 -17.31 -0.61 -8.00
C ALA A 455 -17.26 -1.84 -7.08
N LYS A 456 -17.55 -1.66 -5.78
CA LYS A 456 -17.66 -2.74 -4.80
C LYS A 456 -18.69 -3.76 -5.22
N LYS A 457 -19.91 -3.31 -5.56
CA LYS A 457 -20.98 -4.19 -6.03
C LYS A 457 -20.59 -5.05 -7.23
N ASN A 458 -19.88 -4.48 -8.19
CA ASN A 458 -19.41 -5.22 -9.37
C ASN A 458 -18.30 -6.24 -9.00
N ALA A 459 -17.40 -5.88 -8.11
CA ALA A 459 -16.38 -6.80 -7.63
C ALA A 459 -16.98 -7.96 -6.83
N ASP A 460 -17.94 -7.68 -5.94
CA ASP A 460 -18.64 -8.67 -5.13
C ASP A 460 -19.42 -9.64 -6.04
N ALA A 461 -20.10 -9.14 -7.08
CA ALA A 461 -20.85 -9.98 -8.03
C ALA A 461 -19.97 -11.02 -8.74
N ILE A 462 -18.68 -10.74 -8.92
CA ILE A 462 -17.69 -11.69 -9.46
C ILE A 462 -17.24 -12.66 -8.38
N THR A 463 -16.91 -12.16 -7.17
CA THR A 463 -16.18 -12.92 -6.15
C THR A 463 -17.09 -13.75 -5.26
N GLU A 464 -18.34 -13.37 -5.02
CA GLU A 464 -19.32 -14.15 -4.25
C GLU A 464 -19.58 -15.54 -4.85
N LYS A 465 -19.40 -15.72 -6.15
CA LYS A 465 -19.57 -16.99 -6.86
C LYS A 465 -18.37 -17.94 -6.71
N ILE A 466 -17.25 -17.49 -6.12
CA ILE A 466 -16.01 -18.26 -6.03
C ILE A 466 -16.02 -19.12 -4.77
N GLN A 467 -16.40 -20.38 -4.89
CA GLN A 467 -16.28 -21.38 -3.81
C GLN A 467 -14.95 -22.15 -3.91
N ASP A 468 -14.57 -22.54 -5.11
CA ASP A 468 -13.34 -23.23 -5.44
C ASP A 468 -12.63 -22.51 -6.57
N THR A 469 -11.40 -22.04 -6.30
CA THR A 469 -10.62 -21.23 -7.23
C THR A 469 -10.21 -22.02 -8.48
N PHE A 470 -9.89 -23.31 -8.34
CA PHE A 470 -9.50 -24.17 -9.48
C PHE A 470 -10.67 -24.37 -10.44
N LYS A 471 -11.80 -24.82 -9.90
CA LYS A 471 -13.03 -25.06 -10.69
C LYS A 471 -13.52 -23.75 -11.32
N TYR A 472 -13.45 -22.65 -10.58
CA TYR A 472 -13.83 -21.33 -11.09
C TYR A 472 -12.99 -20.90 -12.29
N LYS A 473 -11.65 -21.13 -12.24
CA LYS A 473 -10.76 -20.84 -13.39
C LYS A 473 -11.13 -21.67 -14.60
N GLU A 474 -11.38 -22.97 -14.43
CA GLU A 474 -11.75 -23.84 -15.54
C GLU A 474 -13.08 -23.46 -16.20
N GLU A 475 -14.07 -23.05 -15.40
CA GLU A 475 -15.42 -22.73 -15.87
C GLU A 475 -15.54 -21.29 -16.40
N ASN A 476 -14.92 -20.32 -15.74
CA ASN A 476 -15.10 -18.89 -16.03
C ASN A 476 -13.95 -18.24 -16.78
N LEU A 477 -12.75 -18.85 -16.75
CA LEU A 477 -11.53 -18.32 -17.37
C LEU A 477 -10.83 -19.42 -18.21
N PRO A 478 -11.54 -20.09 -19.15
CA PRO A 478 -11.05 -21.29 -19.83
C PRO A 478 -9.93 -21.02 -20.85
N LEU A 479 -9.85 -19.80 -21.42
CA LEU A 479 -8.96 -19.52 -22.55
C LEU A 479 -7.48 -19.42 -22.11
N GLN A 480 -7.20 -18.98 -20.89
CA GLN A 480 -5.85 -18.97 -20.31
C GLN A 480 -5.41 -20.34 -19.77
N GLY A 481 -6.32 -21.30 -19.73
CA GLY A 481 -6.08 -22.64 -19.18
C GLY A 481 -5.33 -23.56 -20.16
N GLN A 482 -5.86 -24.79 -20.33
CA GLN A 482 -5.23 -25.84 -21.13
C GLN A 482 -5.00 -25.42 -22.61
N ILE A 483 -5.92 -24.67 -23.19
CA ILE A 483 -5.80 -24.24 -24.60
C ILE A 483 -4.59 -23.31 -24.80
N TRP A 484 -4.37 -22.41 -23.85
CA TRP A 484 -3.20 -21.52 -23.89
C TRP A 484 -1.89 -22.28 -23.72
N LYS A 485 -1.84 -23.26 -22.80
CA LYS A 485 -0.68 -24.13 -22.63
C LYS A 485 -0.35 -24.92 -23.88
N GLU A 486 -1.37 -25.43 -24.59
CA GLU A 486 -1.19 -26.12 -25.87
C GLU A 486 -0.67 -25.17 -26.97
N LEU A 487 -1.22 -23.95 -27.03
CA LEU A 487 -0.73 -22.92 -27.96
C LEU A 487 0.73 -22.58 -27.67
N THR A 488 1.08 -22.32 -26.40
CA THR A 488 2.46 -22.09 -25.94
C THR A 488 3.40 -23.19 -26.40
N HIS A 489 3.00 -24.45 -26.21
CA HIS A 489 3.81 -25.58 -26.61
C HIS A 489 4.04 -25.64 -28.13
N LEU A 490 3.01 -25.37 -28.93
CA LEU A 490 3.13 -25.30 -30.38
C LEU A 490 3.98 -24.11 -30.84
N GLU A 491 3.89 -22.98 -30.19
CA GLU A 491 4.71 -21.80 -30.46
C GLU A 491 6.18 -22.06 -30.16
N LYS A 492 6.49 -22.60 -28.99
CA LYS A 492 7.86 -23.01 -28.64
C LYS A 492 8.42 -24.03 -29.64
N GLU A 493 7.62 -25.03 -30.06
CA GLU A 493 8.04 -26.03 -31.02
C GLU A 493 8.26 -25.46 -32.44
N GLU A 494 7.46 -24.45 -32.84
CA GLU A 494 7.63 -23.76 -34.14
C GLU A 494 9.01 -23.09 -34.28
N TYR A 495 9.58 -22.63 -33.16
CA TYR A 495 10.92 -22.03 -33.11
C TYR A 495 12.02 -23.06 -32.86
N ARG A 496 11.79 -24.04 -31.99
CA ARG A 496 12.81 -25.00 -31.55
C ARG A 496 12.98 -26.18 -32.50
N LEU A 497 11.91 -26.60 -33.16
CA LEU A 497 11.86 -27.70 -34.12
C LEU A 497 12.44 -29.01 -33.58
N ARG A 498 12.30 -29.27 -32.29
CA ARG A 498 12.89 -30.46 -31.61
C ARG A 498 12.21 -31.76 -32.01
N LYS A 499 10.94 -31.73 -32.43
CA LYS A 499 10.13 -32.92 -32.74
C LYS A 499 9.96 -33.17 -34.26
N VAL A 500 10.72 -32.49 -35.10
CA VAL A 500 10.67 -32.67 -36.58
C VAL A 500 10.93 -34.11 -37.04
N GLY A 501 11.86 -34.82 -36.37
CA GLY A 501 12.23 -36.18 -36.76
C GLY A 501 12.74 -36.25 -38.21
N SER A 502 12.16 -37.16 -38.99
CA SER A 502 12.45 -37.37 -40.42
C SER A 502 11.48 -36.64 -41.37
N GLU A 503 10.54 -35.84 -40.82
CA GLU A 503 9.55 -35.12 -41.65
C GLU A 503 10.20 -33.99 -42.41
N ASN A 504 9.56 -33.57 -43.53
CA ASN A 504 9.96 -32.36 -44.21
C ASN A 504 9.70 -31.14 -43.32
N LEU A 505 10.69 -30.28 -43.19
CA LEU A 505 10.64 -29.11 -42.31
C LEU A 505 9.46 -28.16 -42.60
N GLU A 506 9.20 -27.92 -43.89
CA GLU A 506 8.10 -27.02 -44.29
C GLU A 506 6.73 -27.65 -44.04
N ASP A 507 6.55 -28.93 -44.30
CA ASP A 507 5.34 -29.67 -44.02
C ASP A 507 5.08 -29.73 -42.52
N TYR A 508 6.14 -29.96 -41.69
CA TYR A 508 6.04 -29.93 -40.23
C TYR A 508 5.61 -28.55 -39.73
N LYS A 509 6.25 -27.47 -40.17
CA LYS A 509 5.83 -26.09 -39.86
C LYS A 509 4.40 -25.80 -40.29
N ALA A 510 4.00 -26.25 -41.46
CA ALA A 510 2.60 -26.09 -41.94
C ALA A 510 1.62 -26.84 -41.04
N SER A 511 1.98 -28.03 -40.55
CA SER A 511 1.18 -28.81 -39.59
C SER A 511 1.02 -28.08 -38.26
N LEU A 512 2.10 -27.50 -37.72
CA LEU A 512 2.06 -26.70 -36.49
C LEU A 512 1.16 -25.47 -36.63
N LYS A 513 1.31 -24.72 -37.71
CA LYS A 513 0.44 -23.58 -38.05
C LYS A 513 -1.03 -23.98 -38.18
N LYS A 514 -1.32 -25.15 -38.75
CA LYS A 514 -2.68 -25.68 -38.87
C LYS A 514 -3.25 -25.96 -37.48
N LYS A 515 -2.50 -26.62 -36.60
CA LYS A 515 -2.88 -26.90 -35.19
C LYS A 515 -3.15 -25.61 -34.40
N LYS A 516 -2.27 -24.62 -34.50
CA LYS A 516 -2.47 -23.28 -33.89
C LYS A 516 -3.79 -22.64 -34.34
N ARG A 517 -4.07 -22.63 -35.64
CA ARG A 517 -5.35 -22.09 -36.18
C ARG A 517 -6.55 -22.85 -35.62
N GLN A 518 -6.47 -24.16 -35.46
CA GLN A 518 -7.57 -24.96 -34.89
C GLN A 518 -7.81 -24.60 -33.41
N LEU A 519 -6.76 -24.42 -32.62
CA LEU A 519 -6.88 -23.99 -31.23
C LEU A 519 -7.46 -22.56 -31.13
N ARG A 520 -7.03 -21.63 -31.97
CA ARG A 520 -7.62 -20.27 -32.01
C ARG A 520 -9.10 -20.30 -32.43
N LYS A 521 -9.50 -21.17 -33.34
CA LYS A 521 -10.93 -21.40 -33.66
C LYS A 521 -11.69 -21.96 -32.45
N LYS A 522 -11.08 -22.89 -31.71
CA LYS A 522 -11.66 -23.43 -30.49
C LYS A 522 -11.81 -22.32 -29.45
N GLN A 523 -10.84 -21.44 -29.25
CA GLN A 523 -10.98 -20.28 -28.37
C GLN A 523 -12.17 -19.39 -28.76
N ASN A 524 -12.35 -19.10 -30.04
CA ASN A 524 -13.48 -18.30 -30.55
C ASN A 524 -14.84 -19.00 -30.44
N SER A 525 -14.90 -20.30 -30.13
CA SER A 525 -16.15 -21.02 -29.92
C SER A 525 -16.64 -21.06 -28.46
N TYR A 526 -15.80 -20.55 -27.53
CA TYR A 526 -16.22 -20.37 -26.15
C TYR A 526 -17.09 -19.12 -25.98
N ASP A 527 -18.18 -19.24 -25.26
CA ASP A 527 -18.97 -18.10 -24.86
C ASP A 527 -18.22 -17.31 -23.76
N ILE A 528 -18.36 -16.00 -23.76
CA ILE A 528 -17.81 -15.13 -22.72
C ILE A 528 -18.59 -15.41 -21.43
N SER A 529 -17.91 -15.81 -20.36
CA SER A 529 -18.55 -16.06 -19.07
C SER A 529 -19.18 -14.80 -18.48
N ASP A 530 -20.17 -14.96 -17.61
CA ASP A 530 -20.79 -13.85 -16.88
C ASP A 530 -19.76 -13.04 -16.10
N ALA A 531 -18.77 -13.73 -15.52
CA ALA A 531 -17.69 -13.09 -14.78
C ALA A 531 -16.83 -12.20 -15.68
N MET A 532 -16.44 -12.69 -16.86
CA MET A 532 -15.69 -11.91 -17.83
C MET A 532 -16.53 -10.78 -18.46
N SER A 533 -17.82 -10.98 -18.66
CA SER A 533 -18.73 -9.92 -19.11
C SER A 533 -18.84 -8.81 -18.07
N CYS A 534 -19.00 -9.17 -16.80
CA CYS A 534 -19.02 -8.21 -15.68
C CYS A 534 -17.67 -7.47 -15.57
N PHE A 535 -16.55 -8.20 -15.64
CA PHE A 535 -15.20 -7.63 -15.59
C PHE A 535 -14.99 -6.64 -16.75
N ALA A 536 -15.22 -7.06 -17.99
CA ALA A 536 -15.05 -6.22 -19.17
C ALA A 536 -15.95 -4.97 -19.14
N SER A 537 -17.19 -5.10 -18.67
CA SER A 537 -18.10 -3.96 -18.50
C SER A 537 -17.60 -2.97 -17.43
N ALA A 538 -17.15 -3.48 -16.28
CA ALA A 538 -16.70 -2.64 -15.18
C ALA A 538 -15.42 -1.86 -15.53
N ILE A 539 -14.45 -2.50 -16.22
CA ILE A 539 -13.23 -1.80 -16.66
C ILE A 539 -13.46 -0.87 -17.84
N SER A 540 -14.54 -1.05 -18.60
CA SER A 540 -14.93 -0.19 -19.73
C SER A 540 -15.78 1.01 -19.29
N SER A 541 -16.01 1.23 -17.99
CA SER A 541 -16.70 2.41 -17.50
C SER A 541 -16.01 3.69 -18.00
N GLU A 542 -16.79 4.66 -18.45
CA GLU A 542 -16.27 5.97 -18.87
C GLU A 542 -15.66 6.76 -17.73
N LYS A 543 -16.05 6.47 -16.49
CA LYS A 543 -15.52 7.11 -15.30
C LYS A 543 -14.27 6.40 -14.80
N GLU A 544 -13.12 7.05 -14.95
CA GLU A 544 -11.82 6.55 -14.48
C GLU A 544 -11.84 6.11 -13.01
N LYS A 545 -12.47 6.90 -12.12
CA LYS A 545 -12.57 6.57 -10.70
C LYS A 545 -13.29 5.24 -10.46
N GLU A 546 -14.38 4.95 -11.16
CA GLU A 546 -15.11 3.68 -11.03
C GLU A 546 -14.24 2.48 -11.43
N ARG A 547 -13.46 2.60 -12.54
CA ARG A 547 -12.53 1.56 -12.99
C ARG A 547 -11.45 1.27 -11.94
N ARG A 548 -10.86 2.34 -11.38
CA ARG A 548 -9.79 2.22 -10.37
C ARG A 548 -10.31 1.58 -9.08
N TYR A 549 -11.46 2.02 -8.56
CA TYR A 549 -12.09 1.41 -7.40
C TYR A 549 -12.46 -0.06 -7.65
N PHE A 550 -12.99 -0.38 -8.83
CA PHE A 550 -13.35 -1.76 -9.18
C PHE A 550 -12.13 -2.69 -9.16
N LEU A 551 -11.03 -2.31 -9.80
CA LEU A 551 -9.81 -3.12 -9.81
C LEU A 551 -9.22 -3.31 -8.41
N LYS A 552 -9.25 -2.28 -7.58
CA LYS A 552 -8.80 -2.36 -6.19
C LYS A 552 -9.72 -3.27 -5.36
N TRP A 553 -11.04 -3.13 -5.45
CA TRP A 553 -12.00 -4.01 -4.75
C TRP A 553 -11.87 -5.46 -5.21
N LEU A 554 -11.79 -5.69 -6.51
CA LEU A 554 -11.61 -7.04 -7.05
C LEU A 554 -10.32 -7.67 -6.53
N ARG A 555 -9.20 -6.91 -6.51
CA ARG A 555 -7.94 -7.39 -5.94
C ARG A 555 -8.09 -7.74 -4.46
N ILE A 556 -8.67 -6.85 -3.65
CA ILE A 556 -8.88 -7.05 -2.22
C ILE A 556 -9.69 -8.32 -1.97
N ASN A 557 -10.80 -8.50 -2.68
CA ASN A 557 -11.68 -9.65 -2.53
C ASN A 557 -10.97 -10.96 -2.91
N LEU A 558 -10.26 -10.97 -4.05
CA LEU A 558 -9.51 -12.15 -4.52
C LEU A 558 -8.34 -12.51 -3.58
N ASP A 559 -7.63 -11.51 -3.08
CA ASP A 559 -6.55 -11.71 -2.12
C ASP A 559 -7.07 -12.29 -0.79
N ASN A 560 -8.24 -11.83 -0.32
CA ASN A 560 -8.87 -12.37 0.88
C ASN A 560 -9.29 -13.84 0.70
N LEU A 561 -9.91 -14.18 -0.45
CA LEU A 561 -10.30 -15.55 -0.77
C LEU A 561 -9.11 -16.51 -0.89
N SER A 562 -7.99 -16.02 -1.42
CA SER A 562 -6.79 -16.83 -1.65
C SER A 562 -5.94 -17.01 -0.40
N ARG A 563 -5.97 -16.04 0.54
CA ARG A 563 -5.02 -15.94 1.66
C ARG A 563 -5.08 -17.13 2.59
N GLU A 564 -6.25 -17.54 3.01
CA GLU A 564 -6.44 -18.63 3.95
C GLU A 564 -5.90 -19.96 3.39
N LYS A 565 -6.34 -20.32 2.18
CA LYS A 565 -5.92 -21.58 1.52
C LYS A 565 -4.43 -21.62 1.19
N LEU A 566 -3.87 -20.51 0.72
CA LEU A 566 -2.46 -20.42 0.36
C LEU A 566 -1.53 -20.46 1.57
N SER A 567 -1.93 -19.94 2.70
CA SER A 567 -1.16 -20.02 3.95
C SER A 567 -0.95 -21.47 4.37
N ASP A 568 -2.02 -22.24 4.41
CA ASP A 568 -1.98 -23.67 4.80
C ASP A 568 -1.15 -24.51 3.84
N LEU A 569 -1.31 -24.33 2.54
CA LEU A 569 -0.57 -25.06 1.52
C LEU A 569 0.94 -24.77 1.58
N ARG A 570 1.33 -23.53 1.87
CA ARG A 570 2.74 -23.16 2.03
C ARG A 570 3.37 -23.72 3.28
N GLU A 571 2.64 -23.75 4.36
CA GLU A 571 3.12 -24.41 5.57
C GLU A 571 3.34 -25.90 5.33
N GLN A 572 2.42 -26.58 4.64
CA GLN A 572 2.57 -27.98 4.24
C GLN A 572 3.79 -28.15 3.31
N TYR A 573 3.94 -27.29 2.30
CA TYR A 573 5.09 -27.33 1.38
C TYR A 573 6.42 -27.22 2.13
N LYS A 574 6.53 -26.22 3.03
CA LYS A 574 7.73 -25.99 3.84
C LYS A 574 8.08 -27.21 4.71
N ARG A 575 7.09 -27.75 5.43
CA ARG A 575 7.29 -28.95 6.27
C ARG A 575 7.79 -30.16 5.46
N LYS A 576 7.23 -30.35 4.27
CA LYS A 576 7.63 -31.48 3.41
C LYS A 576 9.00 -31.30 2.77
N CYS A 577 9.37 -30.07 2.40
CA CYS A 577 10.73 -29.77 1.95
C CYS A 577 11.77 -29.97 3.04
N GLU A 578 11.48 -29.57 4.29
CA GLU A 578 12.40 -29.78 5.44
C GLU A 578 12.57 -31.26 5.81
N ASN A 579 11.54 -32.07 5.63
CA ASN A 579 11.55 -33.47 5.97
C ASN A 579 12.05 -34.42 4.85
N SER A 580 12.54 -33.87 3.73
CA SER A 580 13.05 -34.61 2.57
C SER A 580 12.07 -35.68 2.02
N GLU A 581 10.78 -35.37 2.07
CA GLU A 581 9.72 -36.27 1.60
C GLU A 581 9.75 -36.45 0.07
N THR A 582 8.94 -37.36 -0.43
CA THR A 582 8.99 -37.79 -1.85
C THR A 582 8.73 -36.60 -2.79
N LYS A 583 9.58 -36.46 -3.81
CA LYS A 583 9.46 -35.43 -4.87
C LYS A 583 8.06 -35.35 -5.48
N LYS A 584 7.30 -36.43 -5.46
CA LYS A 584 5.93 -36.47 -6.00
C LYS A 584 4.96 -35.69 -5.15
N GLU A 585 5.03 -35.76 -3.83
CA GLU A 585 4.12 -35.05 -2.91
C GLU A 585 4.39 -33.55 -2.91
N ILE A 586 5.66 -33.15 -2.98
CA ILE A 586 6.05 -31.76 -3.13
C ILE A 586 5.51 -31.19 -4.44
N LYS A 587 5.62 -31.95 -5.54
CA LYS A 587 5.08 -31.55 -6.85
C LYS A 587 3.55 -31.44 -6.86
N ASP A 588 2.86 -32.26 -6.09
CA ASP A 588 1.40 -32.21 -5.98
C ASP A 588 0.96 -30.98 -5.16
N ILE A 589 1.69 -30.60 -4.11
CA ILE A 589 1.42 -29.36 -3.35
C ILE A 589 1.74 -28.12 -4.20
N ASP A 590 2.82 -28.15 -4.95
CA ASP A 590 3.17 -27.06 -5.85
C ASP A 590 2.09 -26.85 -6.93
N ARG A 591 1.57 -27.93 -7.49
CA ARG A 591 0.41 -27.86 -8.40
C ARG A 591 -0.83 -27.27 -7.71
N GLN A 592 -1.08 -27.65 -6.45
CA GLN A 592 -2.20 -27.07 -5.67
C GLN A 592 -1.98 -25.58 -5.38
N LEU A 593 -0.75 -25.18 -5.02
CA LEU A 593 -0.40 -23.76 -4.84
C LEU A 593 -0.66 -22.95 -6.12
N SER A 594 -0.19 -23.47 -7.26
CA SER A 594 -0.43 -22.83 -8.56
C SER A 594 -1.91 -22.75 -8.93
N SER A 595 -2.67 -23.81 -8.69
CA SER A 595 -4.10 -23.86 -9.03
C SER A 595 -4.95 -23.02 -8.10
N SER A 596 -4.55 -22.86 -6.83
CA SER A 596 -5.30 -22.13 -5.81
C SER A 596 -5.11 -20.61 -5.86
N SER A 597 -4.10 -20.10 -6.56
CA SER A 597 -3.93 -18.65 -6.70
C SER A 597 -4.91 -18.11 -7.74
N LEU A 598 -5.66 -17.06 -7.36
CA LEU A 598 -6.53 -16.32 -8.26
C LEU A 598 -6.41 -14.83 -7.97
N GLY A 599 -6.12 -14.04 -8.98
CA GLY A 599 -5.98 -12.61 -8.86
C GLY A 599 -6.43 -11.89 -10.10
N THR A 600 -6.38 -10.56 -10.08
CA THR A 600 -6.79 -9.70 -11.18
C THR A 600 -6.07 -10.01 -12.48
N GLU A 601 -4.79 -10.46 -12.41
CA GLU A 601 -4.02 -10.86 -13.60
C GLU A 601 -4.67 -11.99 -14.38
N HIS A 602 -5.37 -12.92 -13.75
CA HIS A 602 -6.08 -13.99 -14.45
C HIS A 602 -7.22 -13.45 -15.32
N PHE A 603 -7.91 -12.38 -14.85
CA PHE A 603 -8.95 -11.73 -15.64
C PHE A 603 -8.34 -10.97 -16.83
N PHE A 604 -7.22 -10.29 -16.63
CA PHE A 604 -6.51 -9.63 -17.72
C PHE A 604 -5.93 -10.63 -18.73
N ARG A 605 -5.40 -11.78 -18.28
CA ARG A 605 -4.94 -12.86 -19.18
C ARG A 605 -6.08 -13.40 -20.02
N GLU A 606 -7.21 -13.72 -19.39
CA GLU A 606 -8.42 -14.19 -20.11
C GLU A 606 -8.87 -13.17 -21.16
N MET A 607 -8.90 -11.89 -20.77
CA MET A 607 -9.24 -10.79 -21.68
C MET A 607 -8.23 -10.69 -22.84
N GLY A 608 -6.94 -10.82 -22.57
CA GLY A 608 -5.89 -10.86 -23.58
C GLY A 608 -6.04 -12.04 -24.54
N GLN A 609 -6.42 -13.22 -24.04
CA GLN A 609 -6.69 -14.39 -24.88
C GLN A 609 -7.98 -14.24 -25.72
N LEU A 610 -9.03 -13.62 -25.18
CA LEU A 610 -10.22 -13.24 -25.95
C LEU A 610 -9.87 -12.32 -27.11
N TYR A 611 -9.04 -11.29 -26.83
CA TYR A 611 -8.57 -10.37 -27.86
C TYR A 611 -7.73 -11.08 -28.93
N GLU A 612 -6.70 -11.82 -28.54
CA GLU A 612 -5.85 -12.61 -29.43
C GLU A 612 -6.63 -13.56 -30.36
N ALA A 613 -7.63 -14.24 -29.79
CA ALA A 613 -8.50 -15.11 -30.56
C ALA A 613 -9.36 -14.32 -31.56
N SER A 614 -9.92 -13.19 -31.15
CA SER A 614 -10.79 -12.34 -31.96
C SER A 614 -10.08 -11.74 -33.17
N VAL A 615 -8.77 -11.42 -33.04
CA VAL A 615 -7.95 -10.89 -34.15
C VAL A 615 -7.85 -11.89 -35.30
N SER A 616 -8.03 -13.19 -35.05
CA SER A 616 -8.07 -14.22 -36.11
C SER A 616 -9.37 -14.20 -36.94
N LEU A 617 -10.39 -13.49 -36.46
CA LEU A 617 -11.68 -13.32 -37.17
C LEU A 617 -11.65 -12.15 -38.17
N PRO A 618 -12.56 -12.13 -39.16
CA PRO A 618 -12.68 -11.00 -40.07
C PRO A 618 -12.91 -9.67 -39.34
N GLU A 619 -12.41 -8.56 -39.86
CA GLU A 619 -12.51 -7.22 -39.21
C GLU A 619 -13.94 -6.79 -38.88
N LYS A 620 -14.90 -7.18 -39.70
CA LYS A 620 -16.33 -6.85 -39.50
C LYS A 620 -17.06 -7.84 -38.59
N HIS A 621 -16.37 -8.81 -37.99
CA HIS A 621 -17.00 -9.77 -37.10
C HIS A 621 -17.43 -9.09 -35.80
N PRO A 622 -18.67 -9.31 -35.30
CA PRO A 622 -19.17 -8.63 -34.08
C PRO A 622 -18.25 -8.76 -32.89
N SER A 623 -17.74 -9.95 -32.58
CA SER A 623 -16.84 -10.23 -31.46
C SER A 623 -15.53 -9.45 -31.59
N ARG A 624 -14.97 -9.27 -32.80
CA ARG A 624 -13.77 -8.48 -32.99
C ARG A 624 -14.03 -6.99 -32.78
N ILE A 625 -15.13 -6.47 -33.27
CA ILE A 625 -15.54 -5.07 -33.06
C ILE A 625 -15.75 -4.78 -31.57
N GLN A 626 -16.41 -5.71 -30.86
CA GLN A 626 -16.67 -5.57 -29.44
C GLN A 626 -15.38 -5.47 -28.60
N LEU A 627 -14.32 -6.17 -28.97
CA LEU A 627 -13.08 -6.27 -28.19
C LEU A 627 -11.97 -5.31 -28.64
N GLN A 628 -12.14 -4.60 -29.77
CA GLN A 628 -11.08 -3.77 -30.36
C GLN A 628 -10.63 -2.58 -29.50
N HIS A 629 -11.45 -2.12 -28.54
CA HIS A 629 -11.14 -1.00 -27.65
C HIS A 629 -10.26 -1.40 -26.44
N LEU A 630 -10.18 -2.70 -26.13
CA LEU A 630 -9.51 -3.21 -24.93
C LEU A 630 -8.01 -2.86 -24.84
N PRO A 631 -7.21 -2.90 -25.92
CA PRO A 631 -5.80 -2.47 -25.83
C PRO A 631 -5.63 -1.01 -25.42
N LYS A 632 -6.50 -0.12 -25.91
CA LYS A 632 -6.50 1.30 -25.52
C LYS A 632 -6.82 1.46 -24.04
N LEU A 633 -7.81 0.74 -23.56
CA LEU A 633 -8.21 0.75 -22.16
C LEU A 633 -7.05 0.28 -21.25
N CYS A 634 -6.34 -0.79 -21.61
CA CYS A 634 -5.17 -1.24 -20.85
C CYS A 634 -4.01 -0.24 -20.91
N ALA A 635 -3.84 0.48 -22.02
CA ALA A 635 -2.85 1.56 -22.12
C ALA A 635 -3.20 2.73 -21.20
N GLU A 636 -4.47 3.10 -21.07
CA GLU A 636 -4.95 4.09 -20.11
C GLU A 636 -4.69 3.64 -18.66
N LEU A 637 -5.03 2.40 -18.31
CA LEU A 637 -4.76 1.83 -17.00
C LEU A 637 -3.26 1.82 -16.66
N LEU A 638 -2.40 1.55 -17.64
CA LEU A 638 -0.95 1.60 -17.45
C LEU A 638 -0.47 3.03 -17.13
N LEU A 639 -1.06 4.05 -17.77
CA LEU A 639 -0.79 5.46 -17.46
C LEU A 639 -1.29 5.86 -16.08
N ASP A 640 -2.31 5.17 -15.55
CA ASP A 640 -2.87 5.35 -14.22
C ASP A 640 -2.08 4.60 -13.12
N GLY A 641 -1.00 3.91 -13.49
CA GLY A 641 -0.12 3.20 -12.58
C GLY A 641 -0.52 1.75 -12.30
N PHE A 642 -1.42 1.14 -13.10
CA PHE A 642 -1.71 -0.29 -13.02
C PHE A 642 -0.65 -1.11 -13.80
N PRO A 643 -0.12 -2.20 -13.22
CA PRO A 643 0.88 -3.00 -13.90
C PRO A 643 0.28 -3.81 -15.05
N LEU A 644 1.00 -3.90 -16.17
CA LEU A 644 0.71 -4.78 -17.30
C LEU A 644 1.57 -6.05 -17.21
N GLU A 645 0.94 -7.21 -17.28
CA GLU A 645 1.65 -8.48 -17.37
C GLU A 645 2.22 -8.66 -18.79
N LEU A 646 3.54 -8.79 -18.89
CA LEU A 646 4.25 -9.04 -20.14
C LEU A 646 4.41 -10.53 -20.41
N VAL A 647 4.76 -11.29 -19.37
CA VAL A 647 4.96 -12.74 -19.44
C VAL A 647 3.98 -13.41 -18.49
N ASP A 648 3.14 -14.27 -19.01
CA ASP A 648 2.24 -15.10 -18.22
C ASP A 648 3.04 -16.11 -17.38
N GLY A 649 2.93 -15.99 -16.06
CA GLY A 649 3.67 -16.83 -15.12
C GLY A 649 3.18 -18.28 -15.04
N ASP A 650 1.96 -18.62 -15.53
CA ASP A 650 1.44 -19.99 -15.50
C ASP A 650 1.80 -20.79 -16.77
N SER A 651 2.02 -20.11 -17.88
CA SER A 651 2.33 -20.73 -19.19
C SER A 651 3.69 -20.34 -19.73
N SER A 652 4.39 -19.41 -19.08
CA SER A 652 5.70 -18.90 -19.51
C SER A 652 5.72 -18.48 -20.98
N ASN A 653 4.70 -17.70 -21.38
CA ASN A 653 4.54 -17.22 -22.73
C ASN A 653 4.07 -15.75 -22.77
N ILE A 654 4.24 -15.12 -23.91
CA ILE A 654 3.87 -13.73 -24.13
C ILE A 654 2.71 -13.69 -25.13
N PRO A 655 1.56 -13.09 -24.78
CA PRO A 655 0.50 -12.81 -25.76
C PRO A 655 0.94 -11.64 -26.65
N LEU A 656 1.81 -11.94 -27.63
CA LEU A 656 2.55 -10.93 -28.41
C LEU A 656 1.66 -9.90 -29.10
N ARG A 657 0.55 -10.33 -29.69
CA ARG A 657 -0.35 -9.41 -30.39
C ARG A 657 -1.04 -8.47 -29.43
N TRP A 658 -1.53 -9.02 -28.28
CA TRP A 658 -2.12 -8.25 -27.21
C TRP A 658 -1.17 -7.18 -26.68
N VAL A 659 0.03 -7.59 -26.25
CA VAL A 659 1.04 -6.67 -25.70
C VAL A 659 1.44 -5.61 -26.73
N SER A 660 1.67 -6.02 -27.98
CA SER A 660 2.03 -5.10 -29.06
C SER A 660 0.96 -4.03 -29.31
N ASP A 661 -0.32 -4.43 -29.33
CA ASP A 661 -1.42 -3.51 -29.58
C ASP A 661 -1.66 -2.58 -28.38
N VAL A 662 -1.48 -3.05 -27.12
CA VAL A 662 -1.51 -2.19 -25.92
C VAL A 662 -0.39 -1.15 -25.98
N LEU A 663 0.84 -1.55 -26.27
CA LEU A 663 1.98 -0.62 -26.38
C LEU A 663 1.81 0.36 -27.54
N SER A 664 1.23 -0.07 -28.65
CA SER A 664 0.92 0.81 -29.78
C SER A 664 -0.13 1.87 -29.41
N GLN A 665 -1.15 1.49 -28.64
CA GLN A 665 -2.14 2.45 -28.12
C GLN A 665 -1.51 3.40 -27.09
N LEU A 666 -0.64 2.88 -26.22
CA LEU A 666 0.10 3.70 -25.28
C LEU A 666 0.94 4.76 -25.99
N HIS A 667 1.68 4.36 -27.05
CA HIS A 667 2.44 5.29 -27.89
C HIS A 667 1.57 6.41 -28.46
N GLN A 668 0.37 6.07 -28.96
CA GLN A 668 -0.57 7.06 -29.50
C GLN A 668 -1.07 8.03 -28.43
N LEU A 669 -1.35 7.54 -27.21
CA LEU A 669 -1.84 8.36 -26.10
C LEU A 669 -0.80 9.35 -25.57
N VAL A 670 0.48 8.97 -25.57
CA VAL A 670 1.55 9.80 -24.98
C VAL A 670 2.28 10.68 -25.98
N HIS A 671 2.07 10.46 -27.32
CA HIS A 671 2.75 11.24 -28.36
C HIS A 671 2.58 12.77 -28.15
N PRO A 672 3.65 13.58 -28.32
CA PRO A 672 5.01 13.25 -28.79
C PRO A 672 5.99 12.79 -27.69
N LYS A 673 5.57 12.65 -26.44
CA LYS A 673 6.39 12.19 -25.31
C LYS A 673 6.48 10.66 -25.37
N ASN A 674 7.56 10.13 -25.96
CA ASN A 674 7.66 8.68 -26.22
C ASN A 674 9.02 8.06 -25.88
N LYS A 675 9.92 8.82 -25.25
CA LYS A 675 11.22 8.29 -24.83
C LYS A 675 11.08 7.56 -23.50
N ILE A 676 11.56 6.33 -23.44
CA ILE A 676 11.50 5.48 -22.24
C ILE A 676 12.90 5.05 -21.80
N LEU A 677 13.04 4.88 -20.49
CA LEU A 677 14.18 4.22 -19.85
C LEU A 677 13.66 2.96 -19.16
N VAL A 678 14.18 1.79 -19.49
CA VAL A 678 13.70 0.51 -18.98
C VAL A 678 14.64 -0.01 -17.90
N VAL A 679 14.11 -0.17 -16.68
CA VAL A 679 14.80 -0.75 -15.52
C VAL A 679 14.16 -2.09 -15.17
N THR A 680 14.96 -3.14 -15.06
CA THR A 680 14.50 -4.47 -14.76
C THR A 680 15.21 -5.02 -13.53
N VAL A 681 14.56 -5.94 -12.79
CA VAL A 681 15.17 -6.62 -11.66
C VAL A 681 15.18 -8.13 -11.85
N LEU A 682 16.32 -8.76 -11.60
CA LEU A 682 16.52 -10.21 -11.57
C LEU A 682 17.09 -10.66 -10.23
N GLY A 683 16.82 -11.85 -9.81
CA GLY A 683 17.36 -12.44 -8.57
C GLY A 683 16.53 -13.63 -8.10
N VAL A 684 17.00 -14.29 -7.03
CA VAL A 684 16.32 -15.46 -6.42
C VAL A 684 14.90 -15.11 -5.97
N GLN A 685 14.05 -16.11 -5.88
CA GLN A 685 12.74 -15.96 -5.26
C GLN A 685 12.86 -15.54 -3.78
N SER A 686 11.93 -14.69 -3.32
CA SER A 686 11.87 -14.20 -1.93
C SER A 686 13.08 -13.37 -1.46
N THR A 687 13.91 -12.85 -2.36
CA THR A 687 15.00 -11.92 -2.04
C THR A 687 14.56 -10.46 -1.94
N GLY A 688 13.25 -10.17 -1.95
CA GLY A 688 12.72 -8.82 -1.80
C GLY A 688 12.81 -7.94 -3.05
N LYS A 689 12.82 -8.50 -4.28
CA LYS A 689 12.86 -7.74 -5.54
C LYS A 689 11.73 -6.71 -5.65
N SER A 690 10.49 -7.16 -5.55
CA SER A 690 9.31 -6.30 -5.61
C SER A 690 9.28 -5.28 -4.48
N THR A 691 9.73 -5.66 -3.27
CA THR A 691 9.88 -4.76 -2.12
C THR A 691 10.92 -3.67 -2.41
N LEU A 692 12.06 -4.03 -3.01
CA LEU A 692 13.09 -3.09 -3.43
C LEU A 692 12.51 -2.05 -4.41
N LEU A 693 11.83 -2.50 -5.46
CA LEU A 693 11.20 -1.61 -6.43
C LEU A 693 10.12 -0.71 -5.79
N ASN A 694 9.29 -1.28 -4.91
CA ASN A 694 8.24 -0.53 -4.21
C ASN A 694 8.79 0.55 -3.27
N THR A 695 9.95 0.33 -2.67
CA THR A 695 10.60 1.33 -1.82
C THR A 695 11.43 2.32 -2.62
N MET A 696 12.09 1.89 -3.70
CA MET A 696 12.88 2.79 -4.56
C MET A 696 12.02 3.81 -5.30
N PHE A 697 10.87 3.39 -5.82
CA PHE A 697 10.06 4.19 -6.73
C PHE A 697 8.69 4.57 -6.17
N GLY A 698 8.40 4.18 -4.93
CA GLY A 698 7.10 4.41 -4.32
C GLY A 698 5.93 3.67 -4.96
N VAL A 699 6.20 2.73 -5.87
CA VAL A 699 5.19 1.96 -6.61
C VAL A 699 4.61 0.81 -5.78
N GLN A 700 3.60 0.12 -6.33
CA GLN A 700 2.92 -0.97 -5.66
C GLN A 700 2.85 -2.22 -6.55
N PHE A 701 3.99 -2.92 -6.70
CA PHE A 701 3.94 -4.31 -7.13
C PHE A 701 3.40 -5.19 -6.00
N ALA A 702 2.69 -6.25 -6.35
CA ALA A 702 2.12 -7.15 -5.35
C ALA A 702 3.24 -7.80 -4.51
N VAL A 703 3.21 -7.53 -3.22
CA VAL A 703 4.12 -8.13 -2.24
C VAL A 703 3.26 -8.76 -1.15
N SER A 704 3.11 -10.07 -1.17
CA SER A 704 2.46 -10.78 -0.07
C SER A 704 3.17 -12.10 0.20
N SER A 705 3.12 -12.58 1.42
CA SER A 705 3.61 -13.92 1.74
C SER A 705 2.72 -15.01 1.12
N GLY A 706 1.52 -14.62 0.67
CA GLY A 706 0.55 -15.46 -0.02
C GLY A 706 0.80 -15.61 -1.53
N ARG A 707 1.44 -14.64 -2.17
CA ARG A 707 1.50 -14.52 -3.62
C ARG A 707 2.84 -13.94 -4.06
N CYS A 708 3.74 -14.78 -4.55
CA CYS A 708 4.97 -14.33 -5.19
C CYS A 708 4.65 -13.85 -6.60
N THR A 709 5.36 -12.85 -7.10
CA THR A 709 5.33 -12.45 -8.51
C THR A 709 5.62 -13.68 -9.36
N ARG A 710 4.77 -13.96 -10.35
CA ARG A 710 4.98 -14.98 -11.37
C ARG A 710 4.98 -14.31 -12.73
N GLY A 711 5.94 -14.66 -13.58
CA GLY A 711 6.14 -14.03 -14.87
C GLY A 711 6.85 -12.69 -14.79
N ALA A 712 6.45 -11.72 -15.60
CA ALA A 712 7.02 -10.38 -15.61
C ALA A 712 5.93 -9.31 -15.75
N PHE A 713 5.99 -8.29 -14.88
CA PHE A 713 5.03 -7.18 -14.84
C PHE A 713 5.72 -5.86 -15.13
N MET A 714 5.13 -5.08 -16.01
CA MET A 714 5.61 -3.75 -16.40
C MET A 714 4.76 -2.66 -15.76
N LEU A 715 5.39 -1.63 -15.22
CA LEU A 715 4.76 -0.43 -14.70
C LEU A 715 5.43 0.81 -15.29
N LEU A 716 4.64 1.88 -15.51
CA LEU A 716 5.07 3.12 -16.12
C LEU A 716 5.03 4.26 -15.11
N ILE A 717 6.14 5.01 -14.98
CA ILE A 717 6.25 6.21 -14.15
C ILE A 717 6.56 7.41 -15.02
N ARG A 718 5.88 8.52 -14.78
CA ARG A 718 6.13 9.79 -15.47
C ARG A 718 7.36 10.48 -14.89
N ILE A 719 8.14 11.11 -15.75
CA ILE A 719 9.29 11.94 -15.38
C ILE A 719 8.91 13.41 -15.53
N SER A 720 9.27 14.23 -14.52
CA SER A 720 9.03 15.67 -14.59
C SER A 720 9.91 16.36 -15.66
N GLU A 721 9.47 17.50 -16.15
CA GLU A 721 10.19 18.24 -17.19
C GLU A 721 11.58 18.71 -16.72
N ASP A 722 11.78 18.88 -15.40
CA ASP A 722 13.06 19.30 -14.82
C ASP A 722 14.13 18.19 -14.96
N ILE A 723 13.74 16.97 -14.65
CA ILE A 723 14.63 15.79 -14.70
C ILE A 723 14.74 15.19 -16.11
N LYS A 724 13.76 15.42 -16.95
CA LYS A 724 13.76 14.94 -18.33
C LYS A 724 15.02 15.35 -19.10
N LYS A 725 15.54 16.56 -18.85
CA LYS A 725 16.78 17.02 -19.47
C LYS A 725 18.01 16.22 -19.04
N ILE A 726 17.97 15.70 -17.81
CA ILE A 726 19.08 14.95 -17.21
C ILE A 726 19.00 13.49 -17.65
N LEU A 727 17.83 12.85 -17.53
CA LEU A 727 17.63 11.44 -17.88
C LEU A 727 17.37 11.18 -19.38
N ASN A 728 17.11 12.23 -20.15
CA ASN A 728 16.76 12.16 -21.59
C ASN A 728 15.61 11.20 -21.90
N CYS A 729 14.66 11.02 -20.96
CA CYS A 729 13.48 10.19 -21.14
C CYS A 729 12.22 10.86 -20.60
N ASP A 730 11.06 10.48 -21.12
CA ASP A 730 9.76 10.98 -20.73
C ASP A 730 9.13 10.09 -19.63
N PHE A 731 9.45 8.79 -19.68
CA PHE A 731 8.93 7.78 -18.77
C PHE A 731 10.02 6.81 -18.34
N LEU A 732 9.89 6.38 -17.09
CA LEU A 732 10.61 5.23 -16.55
C LEU A 732 9.68 4.01 -16.60
N VAL A 733 10.14 2.95 -17.24
CA VAL A 733 9.49 1.64 -17.28
C VAL A 733 10.18 0.73 -16.28
N ILE A 734 9.44 0.23 -15.31
CA ILE A 734 9.95 -0.71 -14.30
C ILE A 734 9.36 -2.08 -14.60
N ILE A 735 10.22 -3.10 -14.68
CA ILE A 735 9.80 -4.48 -14.87
C ILE A 735 10.19 -5.30 -13.64
N ASP A 736 9.17 -5.75 -12.89
CA ASP A 736 9.31 -6.73 -11.83
C ASP A 736 9.19 -8.14 -12.38
N THR A 737 10.04 -9.06 -11.91
CA THR A 737 10.10 -10.42 -12.43
C THR A 737 9.92 -11.46 -11.34
N GLU A 738 9.43 -12.63 -11.72
CA GLU A 738 9.44 -13.78 -10.85
C GLU A 738 10.88 -14.12 -10.40
N GLY A 739 10.98 -14.86 -9.29
CA GLY A 739 12.27 -15.30 -8.78
C GLY A 739 12.85 -16.41 -9.63
N LEU A 740 14.09 -16.23 -10.07
CA LEU A 740 14.87 -17.32 -10.67
C LEU A 740 15.11 -18.42 -9.63
N LYS A 741 15.21 -19.67 -10.09
CA LYS A 741 15.33 -20.86 -9.23
C LYS A 741 14.26 -20.93 -8.14
N SER A 742 13.03 -20.64 -8.52
CA SER A 742 11.90 -20.86 -7.62
C SER A 742 11.94 -22.32 -7.13
N PRO A 743 11.95 -22.56 -5.80
CA PRO A 743 11.85 -23.91 -5.26
C PRO A 743 10.63 -24.65 -5.81
N GLU A 744 9.59 -23.90 -6.15
CA GLU A 744 8.35 -24.39 -6.76
C GLU A 744 8.56 -24.94 -8.17
N LEU A 745 9.52 -24.39 -8.93
CA LEU A 745 9.86 -24.82 -10.28
C LEU A 745 11.10 -25.74 -10.32
N ALA A 746 11.93 -25.74 -9.30
CA ALA A 746 13.22 -26.47 -9.27
C ALA A 746 13.12 -27.98 -9.50
N GLN A 747 11.93 -28.56 -9.37
CA GLN A 747 11.66 -29.97 -9.58
C GLN A 747 11.07 -30.30 -10.96
N LEU A 748 10.82 -29.28 -11.80
CA LEU A 748 10.39 -29.46 -13.17
C LEU A 748 11.65 -29.63 -14.04
N ASP A 749 11.65 -30.65 -14.93
CA ASP A 749 12.78 -30.94 -15.83
C ASP A 749 13.13 -29.75 -16.73
N ASP A 750 12.18 -28.81 -16.94
CA ASP A 750 12.32 -27.63 -17.79
C ASP A 750 12.60 -26.32 -17.00
N SER A 751 12.83 -26.35 -15.70
CA SER A 751 12.94 -25.13 -14.87
C SER A 751 14.15 -24.27 -15.26
N TYR A 752 15.28 -24.90 -15.56
CA TYR A 752 16.49 -24.19 -15.99
C TYR A 752 16.31 -23.49 -17.36
N GLU A 753 15.54 -24.12 -18.26
CA GLU A 753 15.22 -23.54 -19.56
C GLU A 753 14.30 -22.31 -19.42
N HIS A 754 13.31 -22.42 -18.55
CA HIS A 754 12.41 -21.30 -18.21
C HIS A 754 13.17 -20.11 -17.63
N ASP A 755 14.04 -20.34 -16.64
CA ASP A 755 14.85 -19.27 -16.02
C ASP A 755 15.76 -18.56 -17.05
N ASN A 756 16.36 -19.34 -17.97
CA ASN A 756 17.19 -18.79 -19.03
C ASN A 756 16.38 -17.98 -20.06
N GLU A 757 15.17 -18.42 -20.41
CA GLU A 757 14.28 -17.70 -21.32
C GLU A 757 13.82 -16.39 -20.69
N LEU A 758 13.39 -16.41 -19.43
CA LEU A 758 12.95 -15.22 -18.70
C LEU A 758 14.10 -14.22 -18.55
N ALA A 759 15.27 -14.67 -18.07
CA ALA A 759 16.43 -13.79 -17.94
C ALA A 759 16.86 -13.17 -19.27
N THR A 760 16.85 -13.95 -20.36
CA THR A 760 17.19 -13.46 -21.69
C THR A 760 16.22 -12.40 -22.17
N LEU A 761 14.90 -12.61 -21.99
CA LEU A 761 13.87 -11.63 -22.34
C LEU A 761 14.05 -10.34 -21.54
N VAL A 762 14.14 -10.47 -20.21
CA VAL A 762 14.21 -9.33 -19.31
C VAL A 762 15.45 -8.48 -19.58
N VAL A 763 16.62 -9.11 -19.72
CA VAL A 763 17.86 -8.42 -20.09
C VAL A 763 17.75 -7.79 -21.49
N GLY A 764 17.07 -8.47 -22.41
CA GLY A 764 16.84 -7.94 -23.76
C GLY A 764 15.97 -6.70 -23.83
N LEU A 765 15.03 -6.55 -22.89
CA LEU A 765 14.15 -5.39 -22.79
C LEU A 765 14.82 -4.22 -22.05
N SER A 766 15.77 -4.50 -21.14
CA SER A 766 16.33 -3.51 -20.23
C SER A 766 17.38 -2.59 -20.83
N ASP A 767 17.41 -1.36 -20.36
CA ASP A 767 18.56 -0.45 -20.44
C ASP A 767 19.44 -0.62 -19.22
N ILE A 768 18.83 -0.86 -18.05
CA ILE A 768 19.53 -1.10 -16.79
C ILE A 768 18.95 -2.37 -16.14
N THR A 769 19.81 -3.37 -15.93
CA THR A 769 19.45 -4.60 -15.24
C THR A 769 19.98 -4.58 -13.81
N ILE A 770 19.08 -4.66 -12.83
CA ILE A 770 19.41 -4.80 -11.40
C ILE A 770 19.49 -6.29 -11.08
N ILE A 771 20.64 -6.74 -10.58
CA ILE A 771 20.82 -8.09 -10.04
C ILE A 771 20.72 -8.03 -8.54
N ASN A 772 19.61 -8.53 -8.02
CA ASN A 772 19.30 -8.50 -6.59
C ASN A 772 19.85 -9.75 -5.88
N ILE A 773 20.74 -9.55 -4.92
CA ILE A 773 21.46 -10.59 -4.19
C ILE A 773 21.13 -10.46 -2.70
N ALA A 774 20.60 -11.53 -2.09
CA ALA A 774 20.50 -11.63 -0.65
C ALA A 774 21.79 -12.27 -0.10
N MET A 775 22.43 -11.63 0.87
CA MET A 775 23.71 -12.09 1.43
C MET A 775 23.63 -13.46 2.15
N GLU A 776 22.43 -13.92 2.45
CA GLU A 776 22.18 -15.19 3.14
C GLU A 776 22.37 -16.43 2.24
N ASN A 777 22.32 -16.27 0.89
CA ASN A 777 22.22 -17.37 -0.08
C ASN A 777 23.41 -17.42 -1.06
N SER A 778 24.64 -17.53 -0.58
CA SER A 778 25.86 -17.47 -1.40
C SER A 778 26.02 -18.62 -2.42
N THR A 779 25.42 -19.80 -2.20
CA THR A 779 25.48 -20.93 -3.13
C THR A 779 24.49 -20.79 -4.29
N GLU A 780 23.28 -20.33 -4.04
CA GLU A 780 22.27 -20.09 -5.07
C GLU A 780 22.67 -18.92 -6.00
N MET A 781 23.46 -17.98 -5.48
CA MET A 781 23.97 -16.84 -6.23
C MET A 781 24.80 -17.25 -7.45
N LYS A 782 25.68 -18.27 -7.33
CA LYS A 782 26.53 -18.72 -8.43
C LYS A 782 25.75 -19.17 -9.66
N ASP A 783 24.69 -19.92 -9.43
CA ASP A 783 23.88 -20.46 -10.51
C ASP A 783 23.07 -19.38 -11.23
N ILE A 784 22.58 -18.37 -10.47
CA ILE A 784 21.89 -17.22 -11.04
C ILE A 784 22.84 -16.35 -11.86
N LEU A 785 24.04 -16.10 -11.34
CA LEU A 785 25.05 -15.37 -12.09
C LEU A 785 25.41 -16.07 -13.40
N GLN A 786 25.40 -17.41 -13.43
CA GLN A 786 25.60 -18.18 -14.65
C GLN A 786 24.47 -17.98 -15.65
N ILE A 787 23.19 -18.04 -15.21
CA ILE A 787 22.02 -17.76 -16.05
C ILE A 787 22.10 -16.35 -16.64
N VAL A 788 22.40 -15.38 -15.79
CA VAL A 788 22.52 -13.97 -16.15
C VAL A 788 23.65 -13.75 -17.17
N VAL A 789 24.81 -14.35 -16.98
CA VAL A 789 25.94 -14.26 -17.92
C VAL A 789 25.56 -14.86 -19.30
N HIS A 790 24.86 -15.98 -19.35
CA HIS A 790 24.36 -16.53 -20.61
C HIS A 790 23.39 -15.59 -21.31
N ALA A 791 22.47 -14.95 -20.56
CA ALA A 791 21.54 -13.96 -21.12
C ALA A 791 22.30 -12.78 -21.73
N PHE A 792 23.30 -12.28 -21.03
CA PHE A 792 24.13 -11.17 -21.51
C PHE A 792 24.97 -11.50 -22.74
N LEU A 793 25.54 -12.69 -22.82
CA LEU A 793 26.25 -13.16 -24.02
C LEU A 793 25.34 -13.18 -25.25
N ARG A 794 24.08 -13.61 -25.07
CA ARG A 794 23.10 -13.59 -26.18
C ARG A 794 22.73 -12.18 -26.57
N MET A 795 22.60 -11.24 -25.62
CA MET A 795 22.28 -9.85 -25.93
C MET A 795 23.43 -9.15 -26.68
N LYS A 796 24.67 -9.45 -26.35
CA LYS A 796 25.82 -8.91 -27.07
C LYS A 796 25.80 -9.27 -28.58
N GLU A 797 25.31 -10.46 -28.94
CA GLU A 797 25.14 -10.85 -30.33
C GLU A 797 24.12 -10.00 -31.10
N VAL A 798 23.09 -9.54 -30.40
CA VAL A 798 22.10 -8.63 -30.98
C VAL A 798 22.59 -7.19 -30.99
N GLY A 799 23.85 -6.95 -30.57
CA GLY A 799 24.45 -5.61 -30.52
C GLY A 799 24.03 -4.77 -29.31
N LYS A 800 23.32 -5.36 -28.31
CA LYS A 800 22.98 -4.69 -27.08
C LYS A 800 24.02 -4.96 -25.99
N LYS A 801 24.41 -3.91 -25.26
CA LYS A 801 25.24 -3.98 -24.09
C LYS A 801 24.56 -3.24 -22.93
N PRO A 802 23.58 -3.87 -22.26
CA PRO A 802 22.84 -3.23 -21.18
C PRO A 802 23.74 -2.93 -19.97
N LYS A 803 23.35 -1.93 -19.17
CA LYS A 803 24.06 -1.58 -17.91
C LYS A 803 23.64 -2.54 -16.80
N CYS A 804 24.61 -3.04 -16.03
CA CYS A 804 24.38 -3.95 -14.92
C CYS A 804 24.67 -3.28 -13.58
N GLN A 805 23.76 -3.48 -12.61
CA GLN A 805 23.89 -3.02 -11.23
C GLN A 805 23.64 -4.18 -10.28
N PHE A 806 24.49 -4.36 -9.29
CA PHE A 806 24.33 -5.38 -8.25
C PHE A 806 23.82 -4.74 -6.97
N VAL A 807 22.72 -5.26 -6.43
CA VAL A 807 22.15 -4.85 -5.15
C VAL A 807 22.32 -5.96 -4.15
N HIS A 808 23.12 -5.74 -3.13
CA HIS A 808 23.37 -6.67 -2.03
C HIS A 808 22.44 -6.30 -0.87
N GLN A 809 21.41 -7.11 -0.63
CA GLN A 809 20.44 -6.89 0.46
C GLN A 809 20.83 -7.64 1.73
N ASN A 810 20.23 -7.20 2.85
CA ASN A 810 20.44 -7.76 4.19
C ASN A 810 21.90 -7.69 4.66
N VAL A 811 22.61 -6.61 4.30
CA VAL A 811 23.97 -6.38 4.73
C VAL A 811 23.98 -5.92 6.18
N SER A 812 24.71 -6.64 7.04
CA SER A 812 24.73 -6.36 8.49
C SER A 812 25.52 -5.08 8.85
N ASP A 813 26.50 -4.71 8.03
CA ASP A 813 27.31 -3.50 8.19
C ASP A 813 27.60 -2.88 6.83
N VAL A 814 26.86 -1.84 6.51
CA VAL A 814 27.03 -1.10 5.25
C VAL A 814 28.33 -0.31 5.23
N SER A 815 28.83 0.11 6.38
CA SER A 815 30.04 0.91 6.53
C SER A 815 31.35 0.14 6.43
N ALA A 816 31.31 -1.19 6.32
CA ALA A 816 32.48 -2.07 6.23
C ALA A 816 33.19 -1.98 4.87
N HIS A 817 33.74 -0.81 4.53
CA HIS A 817 34.34 -0.54 3.21
C HIS A 817 35.38 -1.56 2.76
N GLU A 818 36.27 -2.00 3.65
CA GLU A 818 37.32 -2.97 3.30
C GLU A 818 36.73 -4.34 2.95
N LYS A 819 35.74 -4.80 3.70
CA LYS A 819 35.02 -6.05 3.42
C LYS A 819 34.29 -5.95 2.10
N ASN A 820 33.55 -4.87 1.91
CA ASN A 820 32.78 -4.60 0.68
C ASN A 820 33.71 -4.54 -0.54
N MET A 821 34.91 -3.95 -0.43
CA MET A 821 35.89 -3.95 -1.52
C MET A 821 36.44 -5.34 -1.84
N ARG A 822 36.69 -6.19 -0.83
CA ARG A 822 37.10 -7.59 -1.07
C ARG A 822 35.99 -8.37 -1.76
N ASP A 823 34.76 -8.22 -1.31
CA ASP A 823 33.60 -8.89 -1.88
C ASP A 823 33.38 -8.49 -3.35
N ARG A 824 33.56 -7.20 -3.71
CA ARG A 824 33.49 -6.71 -5.10
C ARG A 824 34.55 -7.35 -5.99
N LYS A 825 35.79 -7.45 -5.52
CA LYS A 825 36.88 -8.10 -6.29
C LYS A 825 36.62 -9.57 -6.50
N LEU A 826 36.15 -10.27 -5.46
CA LEU A 826 35.79 -11.67 -5.53
C LEU A 826 34.61 -11.90 -6.49
N LEU A 827 33.57 -11.06 -6.42
CA LEU A 827 32.43 -11.10 -7.33
C LEU A 827 32.88 -10.92 -8.78
N LEU A 828 33.72 -9.92 -9.08
CA LEU A 828 34.21 -9.68 -10.43
C LEU A 828 35.05 -10.87 -10.95
N GLN A 829 35.89 -11.46 -10.10
CA GLN A 829 36.65 -12.66 -10.46
C GLN A 829 35.71 -13.82 -10.82
N GLN A 830 34.70 -14.09 -9.99
CA GLN A 830 33.70 -15.14 -10.25
C GLN A 830 32.92 -14.87 -11.55
N LEU A 831 32.48 -13.62 -11.77
CA LEU A 831 31.81 -13.24 -13.02
C LEU A 831 32.69 -13.45 -14.24
N ASN A 832 33.99 -13.15 -14.17
CA ASN A 832 34.93 -13.40 -15.25
C ASN A 832 35.12 -14.91 -15.53
N GLU A 833 35.28 -15.71 -14.47
CA GLU A 833 35.39 -17.18 -14.60
C GLU A 833 34.12 -17.77 -15.25
N MET A 834 32.93 -17.32 -14.81
CA MET A 834 31.64 -17.75 -15.39
C MET A 834 31.49 -17.30 -16.83
N THR A 835 31.92 -16.07 -17.16
CA THR A 835 31.86 -15.56 -18.52
C THR A 835 32.73 -16.38 -19.46
N GLN A 836 33.95 -16.73 -19.03
CA GLN A 836 34.86 -17.58 -19.82
C GLN A 836 34.29 -19.00 -20.01
N ALA A 837 33.68 -19.57 -18.97
CA ALA A 837 33.04 -20.88 -19.04
C ALA A 837 31.84 -20.87 -20.01
N ALA A 838 30.96 -19.87 -19.88
CA ALA A 838 29.78 -19.70 -20.73
C ALA A 838 30.17 -19.41 -22.20
N ALA A 839 31.16 -18.52 -22.41
CA ALA A 839 31.67 -18.21 -23.72
C ALA A 839 32.27 -19.44 -24.44
N LYS A 840 32.94 -20.30 -23.72
CA LYS A 840 33.47 -21.57 -24.22
C LYS A 840 32.35 -22.55 -24.59
N MET A 841 31.29 -22.62 -23.79
CA MET A 841 30.11 -23.44 -24.08
C MET A 841 29.38 -22.95 -25.36
N GLU A 842 29.28 -21.63 -25.54
CA GLU A 842 28.59 -21.00 -26.66
C GLU A 842 29.53 -20.78 -27.89
N ARG A 843 30.79 -21.27 -27.86
CA ARG A 843 31.82 -21.10 -28.89
C ARG A 843 32.15 -19.65 -29.26
N LYS A 844 32.25 -18.81 -28.20
CA LYS A 844 32.50 -17.34 -28.29
C LYS A 844 33.70 -16.94 -27.42
N GLU A 845 34.85 -17.61 -27.66
CA GLU A 845 36.05 -17.49 -26.83
C GLU A 845 36.70 -16.10 -26.83
N GLU A 846 36.22 -15.20 -27.67
CA GLU A 846 36.66 -13.78 -27.67
C GLU A 846 36.22 -13.03 -26.40
N ASN A 847 35.18 -13.50 -25.71
CA ASN A 847 34.68 -12.90 -24.47
C ASN A 847 35.45 -13.46 -23.25
N LYS A 848 36.40 -12.72 -22.74
CA LYS A 848 37.31 -13.13 -21.66
C LYS A 848 36.94 -12.57 -20.30
N SER A 849 36.23 -11.46 -20.28
CA SER A 849 35.81 -10.80 -19.04
C SER A 849 34.31 -10.46 -19.08
N PHE A 850 33.72 -10.31 -17.90
CA PHE A 850 32.32 -9.89 -17.76
C PHE A 850 32.06 -8.52 -18.38
N THR A 851 33.05 -7.62 -18.28
CA THR A 851 32.99 -6.27 -18.86
C THR A 851 33.04 -6.25 -20.39
N ASP A 852 33.45 -7.35 -21.04
CA ASP A 852 33.36 -7.50 -22.52
C ASP A 852 31.90 -7.68 -22.97
N VAL A 853 31.07 -8.19 -22.09
CA VAL A 853 29.67 -8.57 -22.36
C VAL A 853 28.70 -7.52 -21.84
N MET A 854 29.02 -6.91 -20.69
CA MET A 854 28.17 -5.95 -19.99
C MET A 854 28.88 -4.64 -19.71
N GLU A 855 28.08 -3.56 -19.61
CA GLU A 855 28.56 -2.31 -19.03
C GLU A 855 28.46 -2.40 -17.51
N TYR A 856 29.60 -2.66 -16.88
CA TYR A 856 29.71 -2.83 -15.45
C TYR A 856 30.99 -2.19 -14.89
N CYS A 857 30.84 -1.38 -13.86
CA CYS A 857 31.94 -0.78 -13.09
C CYS A 857 31.88 -1.31 -11.66
N PRO A 858 32.90 -2.01 -11.15
CA PRO A 858 32.89 -2.56 -9.79
C PRO A 858 32.73 -1.49 -8.70
N ASP A 859 33.22 -0.27 -8.92
CA ASP A 859 33.18 0.79 -7.90
C ASP A 859 31.82 1.47 -7.80
N THR A 860 31.07 1.56 -8.89
CA THR A 860 29.79 2.26 -8.96
C THR A 860 28.59 1.34 -9.23
N GLY A 861 28.82 0.10 -9.60
CA GLY A 861 27.79 -0.88 -9.92
C GLY A 861 27.43 -1.83 -8.79
N ASN A 862 27.84 -1.55 -7.55
CA ASN A 862 27.52 -2.37 -6.37
C ASN A 862 26.91 -1.52 -5.28
N TRP A 863 25.79 -1.95 -4.74
CA TRP A 863 25.00 -1.31 -3.71
C TRP A 863 24.84 -2.25 -2.54
N TYR A 864 25.03 -1.73 -1.33
CA TYR A 864 24.93 -2.50 -0.11
C TYR A 864 23.80 -1.91 0.73
N ILE A 865 22.75 -2.68 0.95
CA ILE A 865 21.51 -2.23 1.57
C ILE A 865 21.31 -3.02 2.86
N PRO A 866 21.01 -2.37 4.00
CA PRO A 866 20.69 -3.07 5.25
C PRO A 866 19.39 -3.87 5.13
N GLY A 867 19.04 -4.62 6.16
CA GLY A 867 17.75 -5.30 6.21
C GLY A 867 16.57 -4.31 6.19
N LEU A 868 15.45 -4.74 5.59
CA LEU A 868 14.24 -3.93 5.48
C LEU A 868 13.71 -3.44 6.84
N TRP A 869 13.78 -4.29 7.86
CA TRP A 869 13.21 -4.01 9.17
C TRP A 869 14.26 -3.58 10.19
N ASN A 870 14.02 -2.49 10.90
CA ASN A 870 14.82 -2.07 12.03
C ASN A 870 14.26 -2.68 13.32
N GLY A 871 14.65 -3.92 13.62
CA GLY A 871 14.18 -4.69 14.76
C GLY A 871 13.41 -5.96 14.39
N ASN A 872 12.57 -6.45 15.29
CA ASN A 872 11.82 -7.69 15.11
C ASN A 872 10.40 -7.44 14.56
N PRO A 873 10.07 -7.87 13.33
CA PRO A 873 8.69 -7.84 12.84
C PRO A 873 7.76 -8.67 13.75
N PRO A 874 6.46 -8.30 13.87
CA PRO A 874 5.73 -7.30 13.08
C PRO A 874 5.80 -5.86 13.59
N MET A 875 6.39 -5.62 14.77
CA MET A 875 6.44 -4.29 15.38
C MET A 875 7.63 -3.42 14.91
N ALA A 876 8.56 -3.99 14.15
CA ALA A 876 9.69 -3.23 13.62
C ALA A 876 9.25 -2.23 12.53
N PRO A 877 9.69 -0.97 12.59
CA PRO A 877 9.56 -0.04 11.46
C PRO A 877 10.53 -0.41 10.34
N VAL A 878 10.27 0.10 9.14
CA VAL A 878 11.24 0.03 8.04
C VAL A 878 12.52 0.77 8.42
N SER A 879 13.67 0.21 8.06
CA SER A 879 14.98 0.86 8.28
C SER A 879 15.12 2.10 7.39
N ALA A 880 15.50 3.24 7.97
CA ALA A 880 15.80 4.47 7.21
C ALA A 880 16.89 4.21 6.16
N GLY A 881 17.98 3.53 6.56
CA GLY A 881 19.08 3.20 5.65
C GLY A 881 18.68 2.30 4.48
N TYR A 882 17.56 1.53 4.59
CA TYR A 882 17.05 0.76 3.47
C TYR A 882 16.52 1.66 2.34
N SER A 883 15.82 2.74 2.67
CA SER A 883 15.27 3.67 1.68
C SER A 883 16.24 4.75 1.25
N GLU A 884 17.07 5.28 2.14
CA GLU A 884 18.04 6.33 1.86
C GLU A 884 19.16 5.88 0.93
N GLU A 885 19.71 4.69 1.15
CA GLU A 885 20.76 4.12 0.29
C GLU A 885 20.27 3.73 -1.12
N ASN A 886 18.96 3.54 -1.29
CA ASN A 886 18.40 3.00 -2.54
C ASN A 886 18.17 4.02 -3.64
N VAL A 887 17.54 5.15 -3.32
CA VAL A 887 16.99 6.05 -4.34
C VAL A 887 18.02 7.06 -4.83
N GLU A 888 18.69 7.73 -3.92
CA GLU A 888 19.66 8.79 -4.27
C GLU A 888 20.80 8.27 -5.12
N ARG A 889 21.40 7.17 -4.67
CA ARG A 889 22.57 6.62 -5.36
C ARG A 889 22.18 6.00 -6.69
N PHE A 890 21.00 5.36 -6.80
CA PHE A 890 20.57 4.75 -8.05
C PHE A 890 20.33 5.80 -9.13
N LEU A 891 19.54 6.82 -8.84
CA LEU A 891 19.24 7.88 -9.79
C LEU A 891 20.48 8.76 -10.07
N PHE A 892 21.29 9.04 -9.05
CA PHE A 892 22.53 9.81 -9.20
C PHE A 892 23.56 9.09 -10.10
N ASN A 893 23.71 7.77 -9.99
CA ASN A 893 24.63 7.02 -10.86
C ASN A 893 24.13 6.81 -12.29
N ILE A 894 22.82 6.91 -12.51
CA ILE A 894 22.27 7.03 -13.86
C ILE A 894 22.68 8.37 -14.47
N GLN A 895 22.72 9.45 -13.65
CA GLN A 895 23.01 10.82 -14.08
C GLN A 895 24.48 11.10 -14.38
N VAL A 896 25.41 10.62 -13.57
CA VAL A 896 26.73 11.28 -13.39
C VAL A 896 27.76 10.86 -14.42
N LYS A 897 27.63 9.75 -15.13
CA LYS A 897 28.78 9.26 -15.93
C LYS A 897 28.60 9.07 -17.43
N ASP A 898 27.40 9.00 -17.95
CA ASP A 898 27.22 8.89 -19.39
C ASP A 898 25.90 9.52 -19.80
N GLY A 899 25.95 10.61 -20.54
CA GLY A 899 24.80 11.03 -21.30
C GLY A 899 24.29 9.82 -22.09
N LEU A 900 23.14 9.28 -21.66
CA LEU A 900 22.48 8.12 -22.27
C LEU A 900 22.41 8.34 -23.78
N ARG A 901 23.31 7.66 -24.52
CA ARG A 901 23.51 7.90 -25.97
C ARG A 901 22.32 7.42 -26.80
N ASN A 902 21.46 6.58 -26.26
CA ASN A 902 20.30 6.09 -26.99
C ASN A 902 19.13 5.84 -26.00
N SER A 903 18.25 6.83 -25.82
CA SER A 903 16.94 6.55 -25.24
C SER A 903 16.10 5.72 -26.23
N ASN A 904 15.55 4.61 -25.77
CA ASN A 904 14.61 3.84 -26.57
C ASN A 904 13.33 4.66 -26.82
N THR A 905 12.75 4.53 -28.01
CA THR A 905 11.43 5.08 -28.32
C THR A 905 10.40 3.97 -28.25
N MET A 906 9.22 4.28 -27.69
CA MET A 906 8.09 3.34 -27.66
C MET A 906 7.69 2.87 -29.07
#